data_4a326db9b78d1541b0a21b8fcc207391
#
_entry.id   4a326db9b78d1541b0a21b8fcc207391
#
_cell.length_a   1.000
_cell.length_b   1.000
_cell.length_c   1.000
_cell.angle_alpha   90.00
_cell.angle_beta   90.00
_cell.angle_gamma   90.00
#
_symmetry.space_group_name_H-M   'P 1'
#
loop_
_entity.id
_entity.type
_entity.pdbx_description
1 polymer ?
#
loop_
_entity_poly.entity_id
_entity_poly.type
_entity_poly.pdbx_seq_one_letter_code
_entity_poly.pdbx_strand_id
1 'polypeptide(L)'
;IMGPPGLTAILFFVAVAFLTYLTTETITVIRKALNPIGYISNKVKFEITNHGKNRKDTEAIDEVYANAAYGAGTEDEKEEYKEEEPAKVIDLNLDPDQTFATPDTPSTPVEPEADGQEATGTEGDTDKDETIAIANGTLNENMSLIARQRELRTKRAEQEALEKQAAEAAAASEHIGMDISVATADEKATGNTLSNAEVLNTPINPKEPFTRYKYPVLNLLKKYEDDGVSIDEEEQRANKNRIIEVLGNFGVQIKTIRATVGPTITLYEIQPAEGVRISKIKNLEDDIALSLAALGIRIIAPIPGKGTIGIEVPNAKANIVSMESTLNSKKFQETKMELPIALGKTITNEVFMVDLAKIPHLLVAGATGQGKSVGLNAIITSLLYKKHPNELKLVLIDPKKVEFSVYSRIANKFMAAVPDEEEPIITDVTKVVRTLNSLCVLMDSRYDLLKKAGARNIKEYNQKYINHKLKLTDGHEYMPYIVVIIDEFGDLIMTAGKEVELPIARIAQLARAVGIHMIIATQRPTTSIITGNIKANFPGRIAFKVTSAIDSKTILDRTGANQLIGRGDMLYLCGNEPVRVQCAFVDTPEIERINEYICEQPGPIEPMELPEPANDEGSAGGSGSISARELDPFFEEAAHAIVLSQQGSTSMIQRRFSIGYNRAGRLMDQMEAAGIVGAAQGSKPREVLI
;
A
#
# COMPACT_ATOMS: atom_id res chain seq x y z
N ILE A 1 -23.69 44.30 50.51
CA ILE A 1 -22.50 44.71 51.22
C ILE A 1 -21.44 43.65 51.00
N MET A 2 -20.70 43.85 49.92
CA MET A 2 -19.57 42.99 49.62
C MET A 2 -18.30 43.59 50.26
N GLY A 3 -17.57 42.79 51.04
CA GLY A 3 -16.33 43.24 51.69
C GLY A 3 -15.18 43.39 50.62
N PRO A 4 -14.01 43.95 51.06
CA PRO A 4 -12.89 44.25 50.14
C PRO A 4 -12.47 43.12 49.17
N PRO A 5 -12.51 41.82 49.53
CA PRO A 5 -12.13 40.76 48.57
C PRO A 5 -13.16 40.56 47.46
N GLY A 6 -14.44 40.90 47.63
CA GLY A 6 -15.44 40.80 46.59
C GLY A 6 -15.30 41.90 45.54
N LEU A 7 -14.91 43.12 45.94
CA LEU A 7 -14.67 44.24 45.03
C LEU A 7 -13.44 44.03 44.16
N THR A 8 -12.37 43.43 44.70
CA THR A 8 -11.16 43.08 43.96
C THR A 8 -11.40 42.00 42.93
N ALA A 9 -12.24 40.99 43.22
CA ALA A 9 -12.62 39.97 42.27
C ALA A 9 -13.43 40.54 41.08
N ILE A 10 -14.39 41.44 41.33
CA ILE A 10 -15.17 42.09 40.29
C ILE A 10 -14.27 42.99 39.40
N LEU A 11 -13.38 43.79 40.02
CA LEU A 11 -12.42 44.61 39.28
C LEU A 11 -11.47 43.75 38.42
N PHE A 12 -11.04 42.59 38.89
CA PHE A 12 -10.23 41.66 38.11
C PHE A 12 -10.99 41.12 36.91
N PHE A 13 -12.24 40.66 37.07
CA PHE A 13 -13.08 40.18 35.96
C PHE A 13 -13.38 41.28 34.93
N VAL A 14 -13.64 42.51 35.36
CA VAL A 14 -13.84 43.66 34.47
C VAL A 14 -12.56 44.00 33.73
N ALA A 15 -11.40 43.95 34.39
CA ALA A 15 -10.10 44.18 33.74
C ALA A 15 -9.77 43.08 32.70
N VAL A 16 -10.05 41.80 33.00
CA VAL A 16 -9.85 40.68 32.07
C VAL A 16 -10.82 40.79 30.87
N ALA A 17 -12.10 41.15 31.10
CA ALA A 17 -13.07 41.37 30.02
C ALA A 17 -12.69 42.56 29.14
N PHE A 18 -12.17 43.63 29.71
CA PHE A 18 -11.69 44.80 28.99
C PHE A 18 -10.42 44.50 28.18
N LEU A 19 -9.49 43.69 28.72
CA LEU A 19 -8.30 43.23 28.03
C LEU A 19 -8.65 42.30 26.86
N THR A 20 -9.62 41.39 27.02
CA THR A 20 -10.11 40.53 25.94
C THR A 20 -10.84 41.32 24.84
N TYR A 21 -11.59 42.35 25.19
CA TYR A 21 -12.24 43.25 24.24
C TYR A 21 -11.20 44.07 23.45
N LEU A 22 -10.20 44.64 24.13
CA LEU A 22 -9.09 45.36 23.49
C LEU A 22 -8.27 44.46 22.55
N THR A 23 -8.01 43.21 22.91
CA THR A 23 -7.26 42.28 22.01
C THR A 23 -8.05 41.90 20.76
N THR A 24 -9.37 41.73 20.84
CA THR A 24 -10.22 41.45 19.67
C THR A 24 -10.40 42.65 18.76
N GLU A 25 -10.50 43.87 19.29
CA GLU A 25 -10.53 45.08 18.47
C GLU A 25 -9.17 45.39 17.84
N THR A 26 -8.08 45.24 18.58
CA THR A 26 -6.72 45.46 18.06
C THR A 26 -6.37 44.46 16.94
N ILE A 27 -6.78 43.19 17.09
CA ILE A 27 -6.61 42.17 16.02
C ILE A 27 -7.40 42.52 14.78
N THR A 28 -8.62 43.08 14.92
CA THR A 28 -9.44 43.51 13.77
C THR A 28 -8.86 44.74 13.07
N VAL A 29 -8.30 45.67 13.79
CA VAL A 29 -7.62 46.85 13.26
C VAL A 29 -6.30 46.48 12.59
N ILE A 30 -5.51 45.60 13.22
CA ILE A 30 -4.26 45.08 12.66
C ILE A 30 -4.55 44.22 11.40
N ARG A 31 -5.63 43.43 11.39
CA ARG A 31 -6.06 42.67 10.20
C ARG A 31 -6.48 43.58 9.06
N LYS A 32 -7.12 44.70 9.33
CA LYS A 32 -7.46 45.71 8.32
C LYS A 32 -6.21 46.47 7.84
N ALA A 33 -5.26 46.75 8.70
CA ALA A 33 -4.03 47.45 8.36
C ALA A 33 -2.99 46.58 7.63
N LEU A 34 -2.97 45.27 7.90
CA LEU A 34 -2.07 44.28 7.27
C LEU A 34 -2.62 43.67 5.97
N ASN A 35 -3.80 44.07 5.49
CA ASN A 35 -4.37 43.57 4.25
C ASN A 35 -4.58 44.67 3.20
N PRO A 36 -3.50 45.41 2.79
CA PRO A 36 -3.59 46.36 1.70
C PRO A 36 -3.76 45.67 0.33
N ILE A 37 -3.43 44.34 0.26
CA ILE A 37 -3.47 43.55 -0.99
C ILE A 37 -4.91 43.24 -1.44
N GLY A 38 -5.88 43.12 -0.53
CA GLY A 38 -7.28 42.86 -0.87
C GLY A 38 -7.98 44.05 -1.59
N TYR A 39 -7.44 45.26 -1.47
CA TYR A 39 -7.99 46.45 -2.12
C TYR A 39 -7.42 46.71 -3.52
N ILE A 40 -6.23 46.17 -3.81
CA ILE A 40 -5.55 46.34 -5.12
C ILE A 40 -5.98 45.27 -6.13
N SER A 41 -6.44 44.09 -5.67
CA SER A 41 -6.81 42.97 -6.56
C SER A 41 -8.08 43.20 -7.38
N ASN A 42 -8.90 44.18 -7.02
CA ASN A 42 -10.14 44.49 -7.75
C ASN A 42 -9.99 45.54 -8.87
N LYS A 43 -8.78 46.06 -9.14
CA LYS A 43 -8.57 47.09 -10.16
C LYS A 43 -7.49 46.84 -11.21
N VAL A 44 -6.84 45.69 -11.19
CA VAL A 44 -5.85 45.34 -12.22
C VAL A 44 -6.34 44.16 -13.02
N LYS A 45 -6.95 44.39 -14.16
CA LYS A 45 -7.12 43.40 -15.23
C LYS A 45 -5.77 43.18 -15.88
N PHE A 46 -5.16 42.03 -15.63
CA PHE A 46 -4.04 41.56 -16.42
C PHE A 46 -4.56 41.00 -17.75
N GLU A 47 -4.32 41.71 -18.85
CA GLU A 47 -4.37 41.13 -20.19
C GLU A 47 -3.08 40.30 -20.40
N ILE A 48 -3.21 38.98 -20.40
CA ILE A 48 -2.14 38.09 -20.83
C ILE A 48 -2.21 38.03 -22.36
N THR A 49 -1.33 38.76 -23.03
CA THR A 49 -1.04 38.58 -24.44
C THR A 49 -0.27 37.30 -24.65
N ASN A 50 -0.94 36.31 -25.18
CA ASN A 50 -0.41 34.97 -25.50
C ASN A 50 0.43 35.09 -26.79
N HIS A 51 1.77 35.02 -26.67
CA HIS A 51 2.63 34.73 -27.81
C HIS A 51 2.90 33.22 -27.81
N GLY A 52 2.20 32.55 -28.74
CA GLY A 52 2.28 31.11 -28.91
C GLY A 52 3.59 30.65 -29.48
N LYS A 53 4.04 29.51 -28.97
CA LYS A 53 4.50 28.36 -29.76
C LYS A 53 4.82 27.21 -28.81
N ASN A 54 4.30 26.04 -29.19
CA ASN A 54 4.51 24.70 -28.63
C ASN A 54 3.65 24.30 -27.42
N ARG A 55 2.38 24.01 -27.73
CA ARG A 55 1.37 23.48 -26.80
C ARG A 55 0.93 22.05 -27.15
N LYS A 56 1.61 21.37 -28.07
CA LYS A 56 1.16 20.05 -28.56
C LYS A 56 1.56 18.87 -27.70
N ASP A 57 2.68 18.94 -26.96
CA ASP A 57 3.19 17.76 -26.25
C ASP A 57 2.66 17.64 -24.81
N THR A 58 2.17 18.75 -24.22
CA THR A 58 1.54 18.72 -22.89
C THR A 58 0.07 18.32 -22.96
N GLU A 59 -0.61 18.62 -24.06
CA GLU A 59 -2.03 18.24 -24.28
C GLU A 59 -2.19 16.72 -24.44
N ALA A 60 -1.20 16.04 -25.02
CA ALA A 60 -1.24 14.57 -25.20
C ALA A 60 -1.23 13.81 -23.87
N ILE A 61 -0.50 14.30 -22.85
CA ILE A 61 -0.45 13.66 -21.54
C ILE A 61 -1.71 14.00 -20.72
N ASP A 62 -2.20 15.24 -20.82
CA ASP A 62 -3.45 15.65 -20.17
C ASP A 62 -4.66 14.93 -20.76
N GLU A 63 -4.67 14.65 -22.08
CA GLU A 63 -5.69 13.82 -22.72
C GLU A 63 -5.66 12.35 -22.26
N VAL A 64 -4.48 11.74 -22.03
CA VAL A 64 -4.37 10.38 -21.52
C VAL A 64 -4.97 10.26 -20.12
N TYR A 65 -4.72 11.23 -19.24
CA TYR A 65 -5.30 11.23 -17.88
C TYR A 65 -6.75 11.71 -17.81
N ALA A 66 -7.20 12.51 -18.79
CA ALA A 66 -8.58 12.98 -18.89
C ALA A 66 -9.49 11.98 -19.62
N ASN A 67 -8.98 11.29 -20.65
CA ASN A 67 -9.72 10.30 -21.45
C ASN A 67 -9.79 8.92 -20.77
N ALA A 68 -9.04 8.67 -19.67
CA ALA A 68 -9.24 7.52 -18.80
C ALA A 68 -10.67 7.46 -18.23
N ALA A 69 -11.47 8.51 -18.42
CA ALA A 69 -12.89 8.56 -18.06
C ALA A 69 -13.86 8.18 -19.20
N TYR A 70 -13.41 8.04 -20.47
CA TYR A 70 -14.29 7.68 -21.62
C TYR A 70 -13.48 6.95 -22.70
N GLY A 71 -13.85 5.67 -22.91
CA GLY A 71 -13.09 4.73 -23.73
C GLY A 71 -13.21 4.83 -25.26
N ALA A 72 -12.32 4.15 -25.95
CA ALA A 72 -12.41 3.35 -27.19
C ALA A 72 -11.01 3.24 -27.86
N GLY A 73 -10.43 2.12 -28.12
CA GLY A 73 -10.62 0.99 -28.96
C GLY A 73 -9.53 0.74 -30.01
N THR A 74 -9.07 -0.53 -30.11
CA THR A 74 -8.47 -1.30 -31.23
C THR A 74 -6.96 -1.10 -31.53
N GLU A 75 -6.15 -2.10 -31.83
CA GLU A 75 -6.04 -3.49 -32.26
C GLU A 75 -4.57 -3.97 -32.22
N ASP A 76 -4.39 -5.24 -31.94
CA ASP A 76 -3.29 -6.22 -32.15
C ASP A 76 -1.87 -5.85 -32.61
N GLU A 77 -0.84 -6.36 -31.85
CA GLU A 77 0.22 -7.26 -32.39
C GLU A 77 1.16 -7.80 -31.29
N LYS A 78 1.76 -8.96 -31.53
CA LYS A 78 2.60 -9.76 -30.63
C LYS A 78 4.05 -9.32 -30.67
N GLU A 79 4.73 -9.16 -29.53
CA GLU A 79 6.19 -9.22 -29.47
C GLU A 79 6.80 -9.63 -28.11
N GLU A 80 8.05 -10.00 -28.18
CA GLU A 80 8.94 -10.75 -27.29
C GLU A 80 9.46 -9.97 -26.08
N TYR A 81 9.80 -10.68 -25.00
CA TYR A 81 10.31 -10.16 -23.72
C TYR A 81 11.67 -9.45 -23.85
N LYS A 82 11.76 -8.23 -23.36
CA LYS A 82 13.05 -7.53 -23.11
C LYS A 82 13.24 -7.29 -21.62
N GLU A 83 14.47 -7.55 -21.13
CA GLU A 83 14.93 -7.22 -19.79
C GLU A 83 14.93 -5.70 -19.56
N GLU A 84 14.43 -5.26 -18.39
CA GLU A 84 14.45 -3.85 -17.99
C GLU A 84 15.89 -3.42 -17.62
N GLU A 85 16.39 -2.40 -18.27
CA GLU A 85 17.64 -1.77 -17.87
C GLU A 85 17.45 -0.89 -16.62
N PRO A 86 18.39 -0.92 -15.65
CA PRO A 86 18.36 -0.02 -14.50
C PRO A 86 18.58 1.44 -14.95
N ALA A 87 18.09 2.39 -14.14
CA ALA A 87 18.25 3.82 -14.40
C ALA A 87 19.74 4.18 -14.65
N LYS A 88 20.00 4.86 -15.75
CA LYS A 88 21.37 5.31 -16.09
C LYS A 88 21.79 6.44 -15.18
N VAL A 89 22.95 6.29 -14.55
CA VAL A 89 23.61 7.32 -13.75
C VAL A 89 24.64 8.03 -14.61
N ILE A 90 24.52 9.34 -14.69
CA ILE A 90 25.51 10.19 -15.40
C ILE A 90 26.37 10.91 -14.38
N ASP A 91 27.66 10.67 -14.39
CA ASP A 91 28.62 11.44 -13.61
C ASP A 91 28.93 12.74 -14.34
N LEU A 92 28.31 13.82 -13.86
CA LEU A 92 28.54 15.17 -14.36
C LEU A 92 29.68 15.80 -13.58
N ASN A 93 30.93 15.37 -13.85
CA ASN A 93 32.10 15.96 -13.23
C ASN A 93 32.26 17.43 -13.64
N LEU A 94 32.62 18.27 -12.70
CA LEU A 94 33.04 19.64 -13.00
C LEU A 94 34.38 19.56 -13.76
N ASP A 95 34.46 20.17 -14.95
CA ASP A 95 35.70 20.29 -15.67
C ASP A 95 36.73 21.03 -14.79
N PRO A 96 37.97 20.53 -14.67
CA PRO A 96 38.98 21.17 -13.83
C PRO A 96 39.36 22.59 -14.29
N ASP A 97 39.00 23.01 -15.50
CA ASP A 97 39.31 24.32 -16.06
C ASP A 97 38.29 25.43 -15.78
N GLN A 98 37.18 25.16 -15.10
CA GLN A 98 36.22 26.18 -14.69
C GLN A 98 36.47 26.68 -13.26
N THR A 99 37.65 27.12 -12.97
CA THR A 99 37.95 27.99 -11.83
C THR A 99 37.62 29.43 -12.21
N PHE A 100 36.62 30.00 -11.54
CA PHE A 100 36.33 31.44 -11.64
C PHE A 100 37.55 32.27 -11.30
N ALA A 101 37.94 33.11 -12.25
CA ALA A 101 39.00 34.07 -12.12
C ALA A 101 38.72 35.05 -10.98
N THR A 102 39.70 35.21 -10.07
CA THR A 102 39.84 36.40 -9.25
C THR A 102 40.94 37.28 -9.90
N PRO A 103 40.80 38.62 -9.96
CA PRO A 103 41.73 39.47 -10.66
C PRO A 103 42.98 39.77 -9.86
N ASP A 104 44.09 39.66 -10.57
CA ASP A 104 45.40 40.36 -10.50
C ASP A 104 46.13 40.62 -9.19
N THR A 105 47.31 40.04 -9.09
CA THR A 105 48.57 40.80 -9.10
C THR A 105 49.78 39.92 -9.46
N PRO A 106 50.82 40.45 -10.15
CA PRO A 106 51.82 39.66 -10.85
C PRO A 106 53.15 39.56 -10.11
N SER A 107 53.85 38.45 -10.26
CA SER A 107 55.32 38.41 -10.27
C SER A 107 55.82 37.08 -10.83
N THR A 108 56.65 37.24 -11.81
CA THR A 108 57.41 36.30 -12.62
C THR A 108 58.67 35.75 -11.90
N PRO A 109 59.54 35.02 -12.57
CA PRO A 109 59.73 33.56 -12.42
C PRO A 109 61.19 33.25 -12.02
N VAL A 110 61.45 31.99 -11.64
CA VAL A 110 62.85 31.43 -11.78
C VAL A 110 62.72 29.88 -11.86
N GLU A 111 63.06 29.34 -13.01
CA GLU A 111 63.79 28.07 -13.14
C GLU A 111 65.25 28.23 -12.80
N PRO A 112 66.08 27.21 -12.50
CA PRO A 112 66.50 26.21 -13.46
C PRO A 112 66.86 24.79 -12.96
N GLU A 113 66.80 23.87 -13.94
CA GLU A 113 67.80 22.83 -14.34
C GLU A 113 68.48 21.95 -13.27
N ALA A 114 68.27 20.67 -13.41
CA ALA A 114 69.10 19.63 -14.04
C ALA A 114 70.26 19.01 -13.23
N ASP A 115 70.40 17.74 -13.47
CA ASP A 115 71.53 16.80 -13.36
C ASP A 115 71.52 15.89 -12.14
N GLY A 116 71.47 14.58 -12.29
CA GLY A 116 72.39 13.74 -13.08
C GLY A 116 72.95 12.66 -12.19
N GLN A 117 72.95 11.46 -12.69
CA GLN A 117 73.90 10.36 -12.40
C GLN A 117 73.64 9.38 -11.24
N GLU A 118 73.35 8.17 -11.74
CA GLU A 118 74.04 6.89 -11.50
C GLU A 118 74.76 6.62 -10.15
N ALA A 119 74.45 5.51 -9.55
CA ALA A 119 75.35 4.35 -9.38
C ALA A 119 74.79 3.21 -8.54
N THR A 120 74.73 2.08 -9.20
CA THR A 120 75.24 0.76 -8.82
C THR A 120 75.09 0.24 -7.42
N GLY A 121 74.48 -0.93 -7.35
CA GLY A 121 75.13 -2.03 -6.70
C GLY A 121 74.42 -2.74 -5.58
N THR A 122 74.17 -3.97 -5.85
CA THR A 122 74.29 -5.25 -5.13
C THR A 122 73.02 -5.84 -4.55
N GLU A 123 72.66 -6.89 -5.25
CA GLU A 123 72.33 -8.25 -4.82
C GLU A 123 71.78 -8.46 -3.38
N GLY A 124 70.63 -9.08 -3.33
CA GLY A 124 70.08 -9.69 -2.14
C GLY A 124 68.83 -10.53 -2.45
N ASP A 125 69.09 -11.67 -2.92
CA ASP A 125 68.38 -12.91 -3.08
C ASP A 125 67.27 -13.16 -2.00
N THR A 126 65.96 -13.02 -2.39
CA THR A 126 64.86 -13.61 -1.64
C THR A 126 63.57 -13.90 -2.44
N ASP A 127 63.65 -13.94 -3.80
CA ASP A 127 62.44 -14.17 -4.63
C ASP A 127 62.30 -15.59 -5.22
N LYS A 128 62.88 -16.62 -4.58
CA LYS A 128 62.71 -17.98 -5.11
C LYS A 128 61.70 -18.85 -4.36
N ASP A 129 61.24 -18.51 -3.18
CA ASP A 129 60.33 -19.37 -2.40
C ASP A 129 58.86 -19.12 -2.65
N GLU A 130 58.42 -17.92 -2.99
CA GLU A 130 56.98 -17.67 -3.26
C GLU A 130 56.51 -18.21 -4.61
N THR A 131 57.35 -18.21 -5.65
CA THR A 131 56.99 -18.79 -6.97
C THR A 131 56.90 -20.32 -6.95
N ILE A 132 57.63 -20.99 -6.06
CA ILE A 132 57.59 -22.46 -5.91
C ILE A 132 56.32 -22.83 -5.09
N ALA A 133 55.92 -22.05 -4.13
CA ALA A 133 54.68 -22.28 -3.37
C ALA A 133 53.43 -22.12 -4.21
N ILE A 134 53.37 -21.11 -5.10
CA ILE A 134 52.25 -20.90 -6.01
C ILE A 134 52.17 -22.00 -7.08
N ALA A 135 53.28 -22.43 -7.62
CA ALA A 135 53.35 -23.53 -8.58
C ALA A 135 52.94 -24.88 -7.99
N ASN A 136 53.30 -25.14 -6.71
CA ASN A 136 52.89 -26.36 -6.02
C ASN A 136 51.43 -26.35 -5.60
N GLY A 137 50.82 -25.18 -5.28
CA GLY A 137 49.39 -25.02 -5.00
C GLY A 137 48.52 -25.30 -6.23
N THR A 138 48.87 -24.76 -7.37
CA THR A 138 48.15 -24.96 -8.64
C THR A 138 48.33 -26.37 -9.19
N LEU A 139 49.47 -27.02 -8.94
CA LEU A 139 49.68 -28.42 -9.30
C LEU A 139 48.83 -29.37 -8.44
N ASN A 140 48.66 -29.09 -7.15
CA ASN A 140 47.84 -29.91 -6.25
C ASN A 140 46.36 -29.76 -6.56
N GLU A 141 45.88 -28.54 -6.85
CA GLU A 141 44.47 -28.32 -7.28
C GLU A 141 44.17 -28.97 -8.62
N ASN A 142 45.08 -28.87 -9.59
CA ASN A 142 44.92 -29.53 -10.90
C ASN A 142 44.98 -31.06 -10.76
N MET A 143 45.82 -31.59 -9.89
CA MET A 143 45.84 -33.02 -9.62
C MET A 143 44.57 -33.51 -8.93
N SER A 144 43.99 -32.73 -8.01
CA SER A 144 42.71 -33.04 -7.37
C SER A 144 41.53 -32.99 -8.35
N LEU A 145 41.52 -32.05 -9.26
CA LEU A 145 40.54 -31.95 -10.34
C LEU A 145 40.63 -33.10 -11.35
N ILE A 146 41.86 -33.52 -11.71
CA ILE A 146 42.10 -34.66 -12.60
C ILE A 146 41.69 -35.97 -11.92
N ALA A 147 41.96 -36.12 -10.62
CA ALA A 147 41.51 -37.27 -9.85
C ALA A 147 39.97 -37.35 -9.79
N ARG A 148 39.31 -36.21 -9.53
CA ARG A 148 37.85 -36.13 -9.50
C ARG A 148 37.21 -36.35 -10.87
N GLN A 149 37.83 -35.89 -11.96
CA GLN A 149 37.40 -36.22 -13.34
C GLN A 149 37.58 -37.68 -13.69
N ARG A 150 38.65 -38.32 -13.20
CA ARG A 150 38.85 -39.79 -13.39
C ARG A 150 37.79 -40.56 -12.65
N GLU A 151 37.48 -40.20 -11.40
CA GLU A 151 36.44 -40.85 -10.62
C GLU A 151 35.03 -40.70 -11.22
N LEU A 152 34.71 -39.54 -11.79
CA LEU A 152 33.49 -39.34 -12.52
C LEU A 152 33.40 -40.13 -13.84
N ARG A 153 34.55 -40.33 -14.53
CA ARG A 153 34.62 -41.17 -15.73
C ARG A 153 34.47 -42.64 -15.41
N THR A 154 35.08 -43.13 -14.30
CA THR A 154 34.92 -44.52 -13.89
C THR A 154 33.47 -44.81 -13.45
N LYS A 155 32.83 -43.93 -12.68
CA LYS A 155 31.42 -44.08 -12.30
C LYS A 155 30.50 -44.09 -13.51
N ARG A 156 30.78 -43.26 -14.51
CA ARG A 156 30.00 -43.23 -15.75
C ARG A 156 30.20 -44.48 -16.60
N ALA A 157 31.43 -45.03 -16.69
CA ALA A 157 31.70 -46.25 -17.38
C ALA A 157 31.10 -47.50 -16.67
N GLU A 158 31.06 -47.47 -15.32
CA GLU A 158 30.38 -48.51 -14.53
C GLU A 158 28.86 -48.45 -14.73
N GLN A 159 28.28 -47.26 -14.83
CA GLN A 159 26.84 -47.07 -15.06
C GLN A 159 26.45 -47.50 -16.51
N GLU A 160 27.25 -47.18 -17.53
CA GLU A 160 27.06 -47.63 -18.89
C GLU A 160 27.25 -49.17 -19.04
N ALA A 161 28.18 -49.77 -18.25
CA ALA A 161 28.36 -51.20 -18.21
C ALA A 161 27.18 -51.94 -17.55
N LEU A 162 26.59 -51.33 -16.49
CA LEU A 162 25.40 -51.84 -15.81
C LEU A 162 24.14 -51.76 -16.69
N GLU A 163 23.98 -50.67 -17.41
CA GLU A 163 22.89 -50.49 -18.40
C GLU A 163 23.03 -51.50 -19.58
N LYS A 164 24.25 -51.76 -20.00
CA LYS A 164 24.49 -52.73 -21.08
C LYS A 164 24.23 -54.15 -20.59
N GLN A 165 24.60 -54.52 -19.37
CA GLN A 165 24.25 -55.82 -18.76
C GLN A 165 22.74 -55.97 -18.56
N ALA A 166 22.04 -54.91 -18.18
CA ALA A 166 20.59 -54.92 -18.04
C ALA A 166 19.88 -55.08 -19.39
N ALA A 167 20.42 -54.46 -20.46
CA ALA A 167 19.92 -54.61 -21.81
C ALA A 167 20.19 -56.02 -22.39
N GLU A 168 21.36 -56.61 -22.11
CA GLU A 168 21.67 -58.01 -22.52
C GLU A 168 20.83 -59.03 -21.73
N ALA A 169 20.55 -58.78 -20.43
CA ALA A 169 19.63 -59.61 -19.64
C ALA A 169 18.18 -59.52 -20.12
N ALA A 170 17.73 -58.34 -20.58
CA ALA A 170 16.43 -58.16 -21.17
C ALA A 170 16.30 -58.85 -22.52
N ALA A 171 17.34 -58.82 -23.37
CA ALA A 171 17.38 -59.53 -24.63
C ALA A 171 17.44 -61.07 -24.53
N ALA A 172 18.05 -61.58 -23.44
CA ALA A 172 18.09 -63.02 -23.18
C ALA A 172 16.78 -63.61 -22.64
N SER A 173 15.83 -62.78 -22.15
CA SER A 173 14.53 -63.19 -21.66
C SER A 173 13.45 -63.33 -22.77
N GLU A 174 13.76 -62.91 -24.00
CA GLU A 174 12.81 -62.96 -25.12
C GLU A 174 12.69 -64.32 -25.83
N HIS A 175 13.45 -65.40 -25.40
CA HIS A 175 13.44 -66.69 -26.05
C HIS A 175 12.87 -67.87 -25.25
N ILE A 176 12.02 -67.61 -24.26
CA ILE A 176 11.25 -68.68 -23.61
C ILE A 176 9.77 -68.38 -23.81
N GLY A 177 9.21 -68.99 -24.88
CA GLY A 177 7.78 -68.93 -25.13
C GLY A 177 6.99 -69.64 -24.03
N MET A 178 6.38 -68.94 -23.13
CA MET A 178 5.34 -69.41 -22.26
C MET A 178 4.05 -68.66 -22.60
N ASP A 179 3.10 -69.30 -23.23
CA ASP A 179 1.74 -68.81 -23.46
C ASP A 179 1.05 -68.75 -22.11
N ILE A 180 1.05 -67.60 -21.50
CA ILE A 180 0.24 -67.32 -20.33
C ILE A 180 -1.01 -66.57 -20.81
N SER A 181 -2.13 -67.28 -20.95
CA SER A 181 -3.44 -66.66 -21.06
C SER A 181 -3.78 -65.99 -19.76
N VAL A 182 -3.55 -64.68 -19.66
CA VAL A 182 -4.02 -63.87 -18.56
C VAL A 182 -5.55 -63.75 -18.67
N ALA A 183 -6.26 -64.30 -17.70
CA ALA A 183 -7.68 -64.03 -17.52
C ALA A 183 -7.83 -62.50 -17.43
N THR A 184 -8.62 -61.90 -18.30
CA THR A 184 -9.00 -60.49 -18.31
C THR A 184 -9.62 -60.20 -16.94
N ALA A 185 -8.86 -59.54 -16.06
CA ALA A 185 -9.41 -58.91 -14.89
C ALA A 185 -10.35 -57.81 -15.36
N ASP A 186 -11.52 -57.75 -14.83
CA ASP A 186 -12.49 -56.68 -15.06
C ASP A 186 -11.76 -55.32 -15.04
N GLU A 187 -12.13 -54.46 -15.99
CA GLU A 187 -11.63 -53.09 -16.10
C GLU A 187 -11.81 -52.44 -14.72
N LYS A 188 -10.69 -52.25 -14.02
CA LYS A 188 -10.67 -51.40 -12.84
C LYS A 188 -11.07 -50.03 -13.29
N ALA A 189 -12.20 -49.55 -12.78
CA ALA A 189 -12.58 -48.16 -12.88
C ALA A 189 -11.35 -47.31 -12.58
N THR A 190 -10.93 -46.50 -13.53
CA THR A 190 -9.88 -45.45 -13.40
C THR A 190 -10.46 -44.32 -12.57
N GLY A 191 -10.94 -44.63 -11.38
CA GLY A 191 -11.16 -43.69 -10.30
C GLY A 191 -9.88 -43.62 -9.50
N ASN A 192 -9.31 -42.48 -9.35
CA ASN A 192 -8.18 -42.17 -8.49
C ASN A 192 -8.58 -42.45 -7.02
N THR A 193 -8.69 -43.72 -6.63
CA THR A 193 -8.86 -44.10 -5.23
C THR A 193 -7.47 -44.12 -4.60
N LEU A 194 -6.96 -42.93 -4.27
CA LEU A 194 -5.86 -42.82 -3.34
C LEU A 194 -6.23 -43.60 -2.07
N SER A 195 -5.32 -44.42 -1.56
CA SER A 195 -5.55 -45.09 -0.26
C SER A 195 -5.81 -44.01 0.81
N ASN A 196 -6.61 -44.32 1.83
CA ASN A 196 -6.88 -43.37 2.93
C ASN A 196 -5.58 -42.79 3.54
N ALA A 197 -4.48 -43.59 3.54
CA ALA A 197 -3.18 -43.14 4.02
C ALA A 197 -2.49 -42.17 3.04
N GLU A 198 -2.67 -42.34 1.73
CA GLU A 198 -2.16 -41.40 0.70
C GLU A 198 -2.97 -40.11 0.68
N VAL A 199 -4.29 -40.18 0.87
CA VAL A 199 -5.17 -38.98 1.00
C VAL A 199 -4.77 -38.18 2.23
N LEU A 200 -4.49 -38.81 3.36
CA LEU A 200 -4.05 -38.14 4.59
C LEU A 200 -2.65 -37.51 4.48
N ASN A 201 -1.77 -38.04 3.61
CA ASN A 201 -0.43 -37.53 3.40
C ASN A 201 -0.32 -36.47 2.29
N THR A 202 -1.34 -36.34 1.43
CA THR A 202 -1.34 -35.34 0.37
C THR A 202 -1.81 -33.99 0.94
N PRO A 203 -1.01 -32.92 0.86
CA PRO A 203 -1.43 -31.59 1.36
C PRO A 203 -2.74 -31.14 0.70
N ILE A 204 -3.65 -30.57 1.48
CA ILE A 204 -4.90 -29.99 0.96
C ILE A 204 -4.53 -28.85 0.00
N ASN A 205 -5.06 -28.90 -1.21
CA ASN A 205 -4.88 -27.81 -2.16
C ASN A 205 -5.90 -26.68 -1.87
N PRO A 206 -5.48 -25.50 -1.39
CA PRO A 206 -6.44 -24.43 -1.06
C PRO A 206 -7.19 -23.86 -2.26
N LYS A 207 -6.74 -24.21 -3.49
CA LYS A 207 -7.40 -23.78 -4.74
C LYS A 207 -8.57 -24.68 -5.16
N GLU A 208 -8.78 -25.79 -4.48
CA GLU A 208 -9.95 -26.63 -4.74
C GLU A 208 -11.26 -25.94 -4.31
N PRO A 209 -12.36 -26.17 -5.06
CA PRO A 209 -12.49 -26.99 -6.27
C PRO A 209 -12.05 -26.32 -7.57
N PHE A 210 -11.56 -25.10 -7.54
CA PHE A 210 -11.29 -24.28 -8.74
C PHE A 210 -9.82 -24.33 -9.20
N THR A 211 -9.21 -25.49 -9.20
CA THR A 211 -7.80 -25.70 -9.60
C THR A 211 -7.49 -25.28 -11.04
N ARG A 212 -8.52 -25.20 -11.90
CA ARG A 212 -8.39 -24.80 -13.31
C ARG A 212 -8.42 -23.28 -13.51
N TYR A 213 -8.59 -22.49 -12.44
CA TYR A 213 -8.51 -21.03 -12.52
C TYR A 213 -7.14 -20.58 -13.02
N LYS A 214 -7.14 -19.75 -14.06
CA LYS A 214 -5.92 -19.15 -14.63
C LYS A 214 -5.85 -17.68 -14.21
N TYR A 215 -4.69 -17.28 -13.71
CA TYR A 215 -4.45 -15.87 -13.39
C TYR A 215 -4.55 -14.99 -14.64
N PRO A 216 -4.93 -13.70 -14.50
CA PRO A 216 -4.94 -12.78 -15.62
C PRO A 216 -3.58 -12.72 -16.31
N VAL A 217 -3.59 -12.65 -17.64
CA VAL A 217 -2.39 -12.58 -18.46
C VAL A 217 -1.99 -11.13 -18.72
N LEU A 218 -0.69 -10.88 -18.89
CA LEU A 218 -0.18 -9.51 -19.07
C LEU A 218 -0.71 -8.82 -20.34
N ASN A 219 -1.11 -9.60 -21.37
CA ASN A 219 -1.68 -9.07 -22.60
C ASN A 219 -3.02 -8.33 -22.44
N LEU A 220 -3.67 -8.46 -21.27
CA LEU A 220 -4.88 -7.69 -20.94
C LEU A 220 -4.56 -6.23 -20.61
N LEU A 221 -3.30 -5.95 -20.27
CA LEU A 221 -2.78 -4.62 -19.98
C LEU A 221 -2.22 -3.97 -21.24
N LYS A 222 -2.30 -2.65 -21.29
CA LYS A 222 -1.80 -1.86 -22.41
C LYS A 222 -0.28 -1.69 -22.26
N LYS A 223 0.44 -2.00 -23.34
CA LYS A 223 1.83 -1.63 -23.48
C LYS A 223 1.90 -0.19 -23.95
N TYR A 224 2.56 0.64 -23.16
CA TYR A 224 2.94 1.97 -23.61
C TYR A 224 4.32 1.83 -24.26
N GLU A 225 4.53 2.52 -25.37
CA GLU A 225 5.86 2.60 -25.94
C GLU A 225 6.78 3.21 -24.88
N ASP A 226 7.53 2.34 -24.19
CA ASP A 226 8.68 2.76 -23.45
C ASP A 226 9.67 3.24 -24.51
N ASP A 227 9.63 4.51 -24.83
CA ASP A 227 10.82 5.22 -25.27
C ASP A 227 11.80 5.01 -24.13
N GLY A 228 12.60 3.91 -24.24
CA GLY A 228 13.59 3.57 -23.22
C GLY A 228 14.28 4.86 -22.87
N VAL A 229 14.35 5.21 -21.57
CA VAL A 229 14.69 6.54 -21.04
C VAL A 229 15.69 7.20 -21.99
N SER A 230 15.18 7.92 -23.01
CA SER A 230 16.05 8.66 -23.92
C SER A 230 16.56 9.80 -23.08
N ILE A 231 17.77 9.60 -22.58
CA ILE A 231 18.44 10.62 -21.77
C ILE A 231 18.74 11.75 -22.73
N ASP A 232 18.01 12.84 -22.58
CA ASP A 232 18.38 14.09 -23.23
C ASP A 232 19.57 14.68 -22.45
N GLU A 233 20.78 14.33 -22.91
CA GLU A 233 22.00 14.83 -22.28
C GLU A 233 22.11 16.35 -22.35
N GLU A 234 21.52 17.00 -23.36
CA GLU A 234 21.54 18.45 -23.50
C GLU A 234 20.66 19.08 -22.41
N GLU A 235 19.47 18.53 -22.16
CA GLU A 235 18.61 18.95 -21.05
C GLU A 235 19.33 18.79 -19.71
N GLN A 236 19.97 17.63 -19.50
CA GLN A 236 20.66 17.36 -18.24
C GLN A 236 21.86 18.30 -18.00
N ARG A 237 22.63 18.60 -19.05
CA ARG A 237 23.73 19.57 -19.00
C ARG A 237 23.22 20.99 -18.77
N ALA A 238 22.14 21.40 -19.44
CA ALA A 238 21.53 22.71 -19.24
C ALA A 238 21.02 22.88 -17.80
N ASN A 239 20.31 21.88 -17.27
CA ASN A 239 19.81 21.90 -15.90
C ASN A 239 20.93 21.91 -14.86
N LYS A 240 22.01 21.10 -15.07
CA LYS A 240 23.23 21.14 -14.25
C LYS A 240 23.80 22.57 -14.19
N ASN A 241 24.03 23.20 -15.34
CA ASN A 241 24.65 24.52 -15.41
C ASN A 241 23.78 25.57 -14.70
N ARG A 242 22.46 25.55 -14.89
CA ARG A 242 21.54 26.46 -14.19
C ARG A 242 21.56 26.27 -12.68
N ILE A 243 21.59 25.00 -12.20
CA ILE A 243 21.69 24.71 -10.76
C ILE A 243 22.99 25.27 -10.18
N ILE A 244 24.15 25.07 -10.87
CA ILE A 244 25.43 25.55 -10.44
C ILE A 244 25.45 27.08 -10.43
N GLU A 245 24.94 27.73 -11.48
CA GLU A 245 24.85 29.18 -11.61
C GLU A 245 24.02 29.79 -10.46
N VAL A 246 22.84 29.32 -10.23
CA VAL A 246 21.95 29.82 -9.15
C VAL A 246 22.64 29.67 -7.80
N LEU A 247 23.14 28.48 -7.49
CA LEU A 247 23.82 28.22 -6.22
C LEU A 247 25.11 29.07 -6.08
N GLY A 248 25.85 29.24 -7.16
CA GLY A 248 27.04 30.11 -7.21
C GLY A 248 26.69 31.58 -6.95
N ASN A 249 25.63 32.12 -7.57
CA ASN A 249 25.17 33.51 -7.39
C ASN A 249 24.78 33.80 -5.93
N PHE A 250 24.28 32.78 -5.20
CA PHE A 250 24.02 32.90 -3.77
C PHE A 250 25.21 32.49 -2.88
N GLY A 251 26.39 32.31 -3.45
CA GLY A 251 27.61 32.00 -2.70
C GLY A 251 27.59 30.58 -2.08
N VAL A 252 27.02 29.62 -2.79
CA VAL A 252 27.05 28.18 -2.48
C VAL A 252 27.93 27.49 -3.50
N GLN A 253 29.16 27.08 -3.09
CA GLN A 253 30.06 26.32 -3.95
C GLN A 253 29.77 24.83 -3.88
N ILE A 254 29.84 24.13 -5.03
CA ILE A 254 29.59 22.72 -5.21
C ILE A 254 30.91 22.01 -5.55
N LYS A 255 31.17 20.86 -4.89
CA LYS A 255 32.33 20.00 -5.23
C LYS A 255 32.03 19.08 -6.40
N THR A 256 30.85 18.36 -6.32
CA THR A 256 30.44 17.40 -7.35
C THR A 256 28.94 17.46 -7.54
N ILE A 257 28.48 17.12 -8.74
CA ILE A 257 27.08 16.96 -9.09
C ILE A 257 26.92 15.69 -9.92
N ARG A 258 25.94 14.84 -9.53
CA ARG A 258 25.59 13.61 -10.23
C ARG A 258 24.10 13.63 -10.54
N ALA A 259 23.71 13.26 -11.76
CA ALA A 259 22.31 13.14 -12.15
C ALA A 259 21.90 11.67 -12.24
N THR A 260 20.75 11.34 -11.65
CA THR A 260 20.06 10.06 -11.83
C THR A 260 18.71 10.34 -12.48
N VAL A 261 18.56 9.90 -13.73
CA VAL A 261 17.35 10.14 -14.53
C VAL A 261 16.34 9.03 -14.24
N GLY A 262 15.19 9.43 -13.72
CA GLY A 262 14.06 8.55 -13.47
C GLY A 262 12.94 8.74 -14.51
N PRO A 263 11.81 8.01 -14.37
CA PRO A 263 10.73 8.05 -15.34
C PRO A 263 10.06 9.42 -15.46
N THR A 264 9.87 10.14 -14.37
CA THR A 264 9.17 11.43 -14.33
C THR A 264 10.00 12.57 -13.80
N ILE A 265 11.04 12.26 -13.05
CA ILE A 265 11.95 13.24 -12.43
C ILE A 265 13.40 12.81 -12.56
N THR A 266 14.30 13.80 -12.54
CA THR A 266 15.73 13.59 -12.43
C THR A 266 16.20 14.05 -11.05
N LEU A 267 16.97 13.20 -10.36
CA LEU A 267 17.62 13.51 -9.09
C LEU A 267 19.03 14.03 -9.34
N TYR A 268 19.30 15.29 -9.01
CA TYR A 268 20.64 15.86 -8.96
C TYR A 268 21.20 15.73 -7.55
N GLU A 269 22.14 14.82 -7.36
CA GLU A 269 22.89 14.67 -6.11
C GLU A 269 24.07 15.64 -6.11
N ILE A 270 24.06 16.60 -5.21
CA ILE A 270 25.13 17.59 -5.07
C ILE A 270 25.88 17.41 -3.76
N GLN A 271 27.20 17.54 -3.85
CA GLN A 271 28.07 17.63 -2.69
C GLN A 271 28.51 19.09 -2.53
N PRO A 272 28.03 19.79 -1.49
CA PRO A 272 28.45 21.16 -1.25
C PRO A 272 29.91 21.22 -0.77
N ALA A 273 30.57 22.35 -0.97
CA ALA A 273 31.88 22.62 -0.41
C ALA A 273 31.84 22.70 1.13
N GLU A 274 32.97 22.55 1.77
CA GLU A 274 33.09 22.63 3.22
C GLU A 274 32.67 24.02 3.74
N GLY A 275 31.97 24.04 4.88
CA GLY A 275 31.45 25.26 5.47
C GLY A 275 30.11 25.76 4.96
N VAL A 276 29.56 25.15 3.90
CA VAL A 276 28.22 25.50 3.40
C VAL A 276 27.13 24.92 4.31
N ARG A 277 26.24 25.77 4.81
CA ARG A 277 25.12 25.35 5.64
C ARG A 277 23.99 24.77 4.76
N ILE A 278 23.52 23.58 5.09
CA ILE A 278 22.40 22.89 4.39
C ILE A 278 21.15 23.78 4.29
N SER A 279 20.84 24.53 5.35
CA SER A 279 19.68 25.44 5.36
C SER A 279 19.75 26.52 4.28
N LYS A 280 20.95 26.96 3.89
CA LYS A 280 21.14 27.95 2.82
C LYS A 280 20.66 27.38 1.48
N ILE A 281 21.03 26.14 1.17
CA ILE A 281 20.61 25.47 -0.07
C ILE A 281 19.10 25.20 -0.05
N LYS A 282 18.57 24.75 1.09
CA LYS A 282 17.14 24.45 1.22
C LYS A 282 16.25 25.67 1.02
N ASN A 283 16.71 26.84 1.43
CA ASN A 283 15.96 28.08 1.27
C ASN A 283 15.99 28.63 -0.17
N LEU A 284 16.84 28.09 -1.05
CA LEU A 284 16.92 28.47 -2.47
C LEU A 284 16.05 27.60 -3.37
N GLU A 285 15.13 26.83 -2.80
CA GLU A 285 14.24 25.92 -3.54
C GLU A 285 13.44 26.66 -4.62
N ASP A 286 12.80 27.77 -4.23
CA ASP A 286 11.99 28.59 -5.15
C ASP A 286 12.85 29.28 -6.23
N ASP A 287 14.06 29.74 -5.88
CA ASP A 287 15.00 30.39 -6.82
C ASP A 287 15.49 29.38 -7.87
N ILE A 288 15.81 28.17 -7.45
CA ILE A 288 16.22 27.09 -8.35
C ILE A 288 15.05 26.68 -9.25
N ALA A 289 13.84 26.53 -8.70
CA ALA A 289 12.64 26.19 -9.46
C ALA A 289 12.35 27.24 -10.54
N LEU A 290 12.46 28.52 -10.20
CA LEU A 290 12.30 29.62 -11.14
C LEU A 290 13.33 29.59 -12.26
N SER A 291 14.61 29.38 -11.93
CA SER A 291 15.69 29.33 -12.93
C SER A 291 15.54 28.16 -13.89
N LEU A 292 15.08 27.01 -13.40
CA LEU A 292 14.83 25.81 -14.20
C LEU A 292 13.50 25.88 -14.97
N ALA A 293 12.69 26.92 -14.74
CA ALA A 293 11.30 27.01 -15.23
C ALA A 293 10.48 25.76 -14.91
N ALA A 294 10.77 25.11 -13.77
CA ALA A 294 10.11 23.87 -13.35
C ALA A 294 8.83 24.17 -12.54
N LEU A 295 7.78 23.36 -12.74
CA LEU A 295 6.49 23.50 -12.03
C LEU A 295 6.58 23.19 -10.53
N GLY A 296 7.74 22.76 -10.04
CA GLY A 296 8.05 22.47 -8.66
C GLY A 296 9.30 21.59 -8.60
N ILE A 297 10.16 21.88 -7.68
CA ILE A 297 11.31 21.04 -7.34
C ILE A 297 11.14 20.59 -5.90
N ARG A 298 11.92 19.60 -5.48
CA ARG A 298 11.98 19.19 -4.07
C ARG A 298 13.41 18.99 -3.66
N ILE A 299 13.80 19.56 -2.52
CA ILE A 299 15.16 19.43 -1.99
C ILE A 299 15.18 18.44 -0.82
N ILE A 300 15.93 17.35 -0.97
CA ILE A 300 16.21 16.36 0.07
C ILE A 300 17.58 16.69 0.69
N ALA A 301 17.56 17.19 1.89
CA ALA A 301 18.81 17.67 2.50
C ALA A 301 18.89 17.30 4.00
N PRO A 302 19.80 16.38 4.38
CA PRO A 302 20.63 15.54 3.53
C PRO A 302 19.89 14.34 2.92
N ILE A 303 20.48 13.69 1.88
CA ILE A 303 20.02 12.37 1.45
C ILE A 303 20.39 11.35 2.54
N PRO A 304 19.43 10.53 3.01
CA PRO A 304 19.69 9.53 4.03
C PRO A 304 20.81 8.57 3.64
N GLY A 305 21.76 8.36 4.56
CA GLY A 305 22.91 7.49 4.32
C GLY A 305 23.98 8.01 3.36
N LYS A 306 23.77 9.20 2.76
CA LYS A 306 24.73 9.87 1.89
C LYS A 306 25.07 11.27 2.44
N GLY A 307 26.29 11.71 2.33
CA GLY A 307 26.71 13.08 2.70
C GLY A 307 26.36 14.13 1.63
N THR A 308 25.37 13.90 0.80
CA THR A 308 24.96 14.71 -0.35
C THR A 308 23.56 15.29 -0.16
N ILE A 309 23.23 16.30 -0.95
CA ILE A 309 21.92 16.92 -1.03
C ILE A 309 21.32 16.55 -2.38
N GLY A 310 20.05 16.14 -2.38
CA GLY A 310 19.30 15.82 -3.59
C GLY A 310 18.41 16.98 -4.01
N ILE A 311 18.45 17.35 -5.28
CA ILE A 311 17.47 18.23 -5.92
C ILE A 311 16.70 17.39 -6.94
N GLU A 312 15.43 17.19 -6.70
CA GLU A 312 14.51 16.47 -7.59
C GLU A 312 13.89 17.48 -8.56
N VAL A 313 14.16 17.33 -9.85
CA VAL A 313 13.68 18.21 -10.92
C VAL A 313 12.77 17.42 -11.85
N PRO A 314 11.58 17.90 -12.19
CA PRO A 314 10.70 17.27 -13.18
C PRO A 314 11.38 17.19 -14.56
N ASN A 315 11.25 16.04 -15.23
CA ASN A 315 11.72 15.89 -16.61
C ASN A 315 10.81 16.70 -17.55
N ALA A 316 11.37 17.29 -18.59
CA ALA A 316 10.59 18.00 -19.62
C ALA A 316 9.61 17.05 -20.31
N LYS A 317 10.03 15.81 -20.57
CA LYS A 317 9.19 14.73 -21.07
C LYS A 317 9.11 13.65 -19.99
N ALA A 318 7.94 13.53 -19.35
CA ALA A 318 7.69 12.51 -18.35
C ALA A 318 7.22 11.21 -19.03
N ASN A 319 7.77 10.06 -18.64
CA ASN A 319 7.38 8.74 -19.14
C ASN A 319 6.25 8.16 -18.27
N ILE A 320 5.30 7.48 -18.91
CA ILE A 320 4.23 6.78 -18.21
C ILE A 320 4.78 5.45 -17.67
N VAL A 321 4.67 5.25 -16.35
CA VAL A 321 4.95 3.96 -15.73
C VAL A 321 3.72 3.07 -15.90
N SER A 322 3.76 2.13 -16.83
CA SER A 322 2.63 1.23 -17.09
C SER A 322 2.49 0.16 -16.00
N MET A 323 1.24 -0.27 -15.77
CA MET A 323 0.97 -1.42 -14.89
C MET A 323 1.56 -2.70 -15.48
N GLU A 324 1.55 -2.84 -16.80
CA GLU A 324 2.17 -3.97 -17.51
C GLU A 324 3.65 -4.10 -17.18
N SER A 325 4.46 -3.05 -17.38
CA SER A 325 5.90 -3.09 -17.10
C SER A 325 6.20 -3.37 -15.62
N THR A 326 5.32 -2.91 -14.73
CA THR A 326 5.47 -3.10 -13.28
C THR A 326 5.19 -4.55 -12.88
N LEU A 327 4.11 -5.16 -13.40
CA LEU A 327 3.75 -6.55 -13.12
C LEU A 327 4.64 -7.55 -13.88
N ASN A 328 5.16 -7.19 -15.03
CA ASN A 328 6.07 -8.02 -15.84
C ASN A 328 7.47 -8.13 -15.23
N SER A 329 7.80 -7.27 -14.27
CA SER A 329 9.13 -7.28 -13.64
C SER A 329 9.43 -8.60 -12.94
N LYS A 330 10.68 -9.07 -13.03
CA LYS A 330 11.17 -10.26 -12.33
C LYS A 330 10.88 -10.18 -10.82
N LYS A 331 11.02 -8.99 -10.23
CA LYS A 331 10.75 -8.75 -8.81
C LYS A 331 9.31 -9.06 -8.42
N PHE A 332 8.32 -8.75 -9.27
CA PHE A 332 6.92 -9.07 -9.03
C PHE A 332 6.63 -10.53 -9.35
N GLN A 333 7.14 -11.06 -10.46
CA GLN A 333 6.85 -12.43 -10.88
C GLN A 333 7.39 -13.48 -9.91
N GLU A 334 8.58 -13.29 -9.36
CA GLU A 334 9.24 -14.23 -8.44
C GLU A 334 8.97 -13.93 -6.96
N THR A 335 8.12 -12.96 -6.63
CA THR A 335 7.89 -12.57 -5.24
C THR A 335 7.25 -13.68 -4.41
N LYS A 336 7.73 -13.82 -3.18
CA LYS A 336 7.17 -14.72 -2.14
C LYS A 336 6.31 -13.98 -1.11
N MET A 337 5.93 -12.73 -1.40
CA MET A 337 5.06 -11.94 -0.54
C MET A 337 3.66 -12.54 -0.46
N GLU A 338 3.01 -12.44 0.71
CA GLU A 338 1.65 -12.95 0.90
C GLU A 338 0.62 -12.10 0.16
N LEU A 339 0.69 -10.78 0.27
CA LEU A 339 -0.20 -9.84 -0.43
C LEU A 339 0.65 -8.77 -1.15
N PRO A 340 1.27 -9.10 -2.28
CA PRO A 340 2.13 -8.17 -2.99
C PRO A 340 1.31 -7.07 -3.67
N ILE A 341 1.68 -5.83 -3.40
CA ILE A 341 1.15 -4.64 -4.05
C ILE A 341 2.29 -3.98 -4.81
N ALA A 342 2.19 -3.95 -6.12
CA ALA A 342 3.12 -3.24 -6.99
C ALA A 342 2.61 -1.81 -7.19
N LEU A 343 3.28 -0.85 -6.57
CA LEU A 343 2.82 0.54 -6.52
C LEU A 343 3.33 1.37 -7.71
N GLY A 344 4.40 0.94 -8.38
CA GLY A 344 5.01 1.67 -9.49
C GLY A 344 6.52 1.59 -9.50
N LYS A 345 7.19 2.64 -9.98
CA LYS A 345 8.66 2.71 -10.07
C LYS A 345 9.24 3.85 -9.24
N THR A 346 10.41 3.62 -8.65
CA THR A 346 11.19 4.64 -7.93
C THR A 346 11.89 5.59 -8.90
N ILE A 347 12.59 6.59 -8.36
CA ILE A 347 13.46 7.49 -9.14
C ILE A 347 14.57 6.72 -9.88
N THR A 348 15.02 5.60 -9.30
CA THR A 348 16.04 4.73 -9.92
C THR A 348 15.46 3.75 -10.95
N ASN A 349 14.22 3.95 -11.37
CA ASN A 349 13.47 3.09 -12.29
C ASN A 349 13.26 1.64 -11.79
N GLU A 350 13.45 1.39 -10.51
CA GLU A 350 13.21 0.09 -9.91
C GLU A 350 11.73 -0.06 -9.52
N VAL A 351 11.16 -1.24 -9.77
CA VAL A 351 9.81 -1.55 -9.32
C VAL A 351 9.71 -1.50 -7.80
N PHE A 352 8.81 -0.65 -7.31
CA PHE A 352 8.52 -0.51 -5.90
C PHE A 352 7.27 -1.29 -5.53
N MET A 353 7.44 -2.26 -4.65
CA MET A 353 6.35 -3.11 -4.20
C MET A 353 6.43 -3.35 -2.70
N VAL A 354 5.29 -3.55 -2.09
CA VAL A 354 5.13 -3.79 -0.65
C VAL A 354 4.23 -4.99 -0.39
N ASP A 355 4.41 -5.62 0.77
CA ASP A 355 3.58 -6.72 1.23
C ASP A 355 2.53 -6.19 2.22
N LEU A 356 1.26 -6.15 1.81
CA LEU A 356 0.17 -5.67 2.67
C LEU A 356 0.01 -6.54 3.93
N ALA A 357 0.36 -7.82 3.89
CA ALA A 357 0.33 -8.67 5.06
C ALA A 357 1.36 -8.25 6.13
N LYS A 358 2.47 -7.64 5.71
CA LYS A 358 3.49 -7.08 6.62
C LYS A 358 3.13 -5.68 7.08
N ILE A 359 2.52 -4.88 6.21
CA ILE A 359 2.03 -3.52 6.48
C ILE A 359 0.50 -3.61 6.52
N PRO A 360 -0.09 -3.94 7.68
CA PRO A 360 -1.45 -4.47 7.73
C PRO A 360 -2.52 -3.51 7.22
N HIS A 361 -2.27 -2.21 7.37
CA HIS A 361 -3.25 -1.18 7.00
C HIS A 361 -2.53 -0.02 6.31
N LEU A 362 -3.20 0.54 5.29
CA LEU A 362 -2.66 1.56 4.42
C LEU A 362 -3.60 2.76 4.36
N LEU A 363 -3.06 3.94 4.62
CA LEU A 363 -3.74 5.21 4.42
C LEU A 363 -3.30 5.81 3.07
N VAL A 364 -4.24 6.16 2.22
CA VAL A 364 -3.99 6.77 0.92
C VAL A 364 -4.68 8.13 0.86
N ALA A 365 -3.94 9.20 0.61
CA ALA A 365 -4.55 10.51 0.50
C ALA A 365 -3.95 11.35 -0.64
N GLY A 366 -4.73 12.28 -1.18
CA GLY A 366 -4.30 13.16 -2.26
C GLY A 366 -5.43 14.02 -2.77
N ALA A 367 -5.11 15.16 -3.40
CA ALA A 367 -6.10 16.02 -4.00
C ALA A 367 -6.79 15.33 -5.20
N THR A 368 -7.97 15.82 -5.57
CA THR A 368 -8.73 15.30 -6.72
C THR A 368 -7.91 15.36 -8.01
N GLY A 369 -7.95 14.29 -8.80
CA GLY A 369 -7.23 14.20 -10.09
C GLY A 369 -5.70 14.01 -9.96
N GLN A 370 -5.16 13.77 -8.75
CA GLN A 370 -3.71 13.60 -8.57
C GLN A 370 -3.22 12.14 -8.57
N GLY A 371 -4.12 11.18 -8.84
CA GLY A 371 -3.75 9.77 -9.03
C GLY A 371 -4.22 8.82 -7.93
N LYS A 372 -5.02 9.27 -6.94
CA LYS A 372 -5.55 8.42 -5.85
C LYS A 372 -6.30 7.20 -6.38
N SER A 373 -7.25 7.39 -7.29
CA SER A 373 -8.06 6.31 -7.87
C SER A 373 -7.21 5.34 -8.69
N VAL A 374 -6.27 5.87 -9.49
CA VAL A 374 -5.29 5.05 -10.22
C VAL A 374 -4.45 4.21 -9.26
N GLY A 375 -4.02 4.80 -8.13
CA GLY A 375 -3.27 4.07 -7.10
C GLY A 375 -4.07 2.95 -6.45
N LEU A 376 -5.36 3.16 -6.16
CA LEU A 376 -6.24 2.12 -5.65
C LEU A 376 -6.45 1.00 -6.68
N ASN A 377 -6.64 1.37 -7.95
CA ASN A 377 -6.76 0.42 -9.03
C ASN A 377 -5.47 -0.39 -9.25
N ALA A 378 -4.29 0.24 -9.16
CA ALA A 378 -3.01 -0.46 -9.22
C ALA A 378 -2.84 -1.49 -8.08
N ILE A 379 -3.31 -1.14 -6.87
CA ILE A 379 -3.31 -2.05 -5.72
C ILE A 379 -4.23 -3.25 -5.98
N ILE A 380 -5.48 -3.03 -6.40
CA ILE A 380 -6.45 -4.09 -6.67
C ILE A 380 -5.92 -5.00 -7.80
N THR A 381 -5.45 -4.40 -8.90
CA THR A 381 -4.89 -5.13 -10.04
C THR A 381 -3.72 -6.01 -9.61
N SER A 382 -2.79 -5.50 -8.80
CA SER A 382 -1.67 -6.29 -8.27
C SER A 382 -2.13 -7.55 -7.52
N LEU A 383 -3.17 -7.41 -6.69
CA LEU A 383 -3.72 -8.51 -5.92
C LEU A 383 -4.42 -9.54 -6.81
N LEU A 384 -5.21 -9.09 -7.82
CA LEU A 384 -5.90 -9.97 -8.76
C LEU A 384 -4.95 -10.78 -9.64
N TYR A 385 -3.78 -10.23 -9.99
CA TYR A 385 -2.76 -10.94 -10.78
C TYR A 385 -1.99 -12.00 -9.98
N LYS A 386 -2.05 -11.96 -8.65
CA LYS A 386 -1.21 -12.83 -7.81
C LYS A 386 -1.99 -13.77 -6.91
N LYS A 387 -3.28 -13.52 -6.66
CA LYS A 387 -4.07 -14.29 -5.71
C LYS A 387 -5.23 -15.03 -6.38
N HIS A 388 -5.46 -16.25 -5.89
CA HIS A 388 -6.58 -17.07 -6.28
C HIS A 388 -7.88 -16.60 -5.58
N PRO A 389 -9.08 -16.76 -6.18
CA PRO A 389 -10.34 -16.39 -5.54
C PRO A 389 -10.58 -17.03 -4.16
N ASN A 390 -10.05 -18.23 -3.91
CA ASN A 390 -10.13 -18.88 -2.60
C ASN A 390 -9.08 -18.36 -1.60
N GLU A 391 -8.06 -17.63 -2.05
CA GLU A 391 -7.00 -17.11 -1.19
C GLU A 391 -7.22 -15.64 -0.79
N LEU A 392 -8.05 -14.91 -1.55
CA LEU A 392 -8.29 -13.48 -1.36
C LEU A 392 -9.76 -13.14 -1.55
N LYS A 393 -10.27 -12.32 -0.62
CA LYS A 393 -11.58 -11.65 -0.76
C LYS A 393 -11.42 -10.15 -0.57
N LEU A 394 -12.23 -9.40 -1.32
CA LEU A 394 -12.28 -7.95 -1.29
C LEU A 394 -13.60 -7.47 -0.69
N VAL A 395 -13.55 -6.41 0.08
CA VAL A 395 -14.71 -5.63 0.52
C VAL A 395 -14.52 -4.21 0.02
N LEU A 396 -15.30 -3.81 -0.98
CA LEU A 396 -15.16 -2.52 -1.63
C LEU A 396 -16.27 -1.56 -1.17
N ILE A 397 -15.85 -0.41 -0.64
CA ILE A 397 -16.73 0.63 -0.11
C ILE A 397 -16.53 1.90 -0.91
N ASP A 398 -17.56 2.31 -1.65
CA ASP A 398 -17.55 3.48 -2.53
C ASP A 398 -18.80 4.35 -2.31
N PRO A 399 -18.76 5.29 -1.37
CA PRO A 399 -19.90 6.17 -1.09
C PRO A 399 -20.33 7.03 -2.28
N LYS A 400 -19.43 7.24 -3.26
CA LYS A 400 -19.67 8.08 -4.43
C LYS A 400 -20.20 7.33 -5.64
N LYS A 401 -20.17 6.01 -5.64
CA LYS A 401 -20.64 5.13 -6.74
C LYS A 401 -19.88 5.31 -8.06
N VAL A 402 -18.62 5.72 -8.03
CA VAL A 402 -17.86 6.09 -9.24
C VAL A 402 -16.66 5.17 -9.47
N GLU A 403 -15.84 4.96 -8.44
CA GLU A 403 -14.49 4.41 -8.61
C GLU A 403 -14.49 2.88 -8.71
N PHE A 404 -15.34 2.17 -7.95
CA PHE A 404 -15.29 0.72 -7.85
C PHE A 404 -16.39 -0.01 -8.63
N SER A 405 -17.30 0.70 -9.28
CA SER A 405 -18.41 0.09 -10.03
C SER A 405 -17.95 -0.93 -11.08
N VAL A 406 -16.78 -0.71 -11.68
CA VAL A 406 -16.15 -1.60 -12.66
C VAL A 406 -15.86 -3.00 -12.11
N TYR A 407 -15.65 -3.15 -10.79
CA TYR A 407 -15.36 -4.43 -10.14
C TYR A 407 -16.59 -5.26 -9.80
N SER A 408 -17.82 -4.76 -10.00
CA SER A 408 -19.06 -5.51 -9.71
C SER A 408 -19.14 -6.84 -10.48
N ARG A 409 -18.54 -6.91 -11.66
CA ARG A 409 -18.50 -8.14 -12.49
C ARG A 409 -17.78 -9.31 -11.83
N ILE A 410 -16.76 -9.05 -11.00
CA ILE A 410 -15.98 -10.10 -10.32
C ILE A 410 -16.46 -10.38 -8.90
N ALA A 411 -17.63 -9.84 -8.51
CA ALA A 411 -18.14 -9.92 -7.15
C ALA A 411 -18.23 -11.36 -6.65
N ASN A 412 -18.84 -12.27 -7.43
CA ASN A 412 -19.03 -13.65 -7.05
C ASN A 412 -17.71 -14.37 -6.71
N LYS A 413 -16.61 -13.98 -7.38
CA LYS A 413 -15.33 -14.67 -7.22
C LYS A 413 -14.45 -14.07 -6.13
N PHE A 414 -14.37 -12.75 -6.09
CA PHE A 414 -13.39 -12.07 -5.24
C PHE A 414 -14.00 -11.24 -4.11
N MET A 415 -15.32 -11.04 -4.03
CA MET A 415 -15.89 -10.22 -2.97
C MET A 415 -16.41 -11.03 -1.80
N ALA A 416 -16.47 -10.35 -0.65
CA ALA A 416 -17.18 -10.78 0.53
C ALA A 416 -18.27 -9.76 0.84
N ALA A 417 -19.49 -10.24 1.10
CA ALA A 417 -20.68 -9.43 1.36
C ALA A 417 -21.47 -9.98 2.54
N VAL A 418 -22.24 -9.12 3.20
CA VAL A 418 -23.20 -9.54 4.22
C VAL A 418 -24.41 -10.18 3.50
N PRO A 419 -25.03 -11.24 4.05
CA PRO A 419 -26.23 -11.82 3.48
C PRO A 419 -27.30 -10.74 3.21
N ASP A 420 -28.12 -10.95 2.17
CA ASP A 420 -29.21 -10.06 1.72
C ASP A 420 -28.74 -8.72 1.09
N GLU A 421 -27.47 -8.56 0.77
CA GLU A 421 -26.98 -7.39 0.03
C GLU A 421 -27.05 -7.66 -1.48
N GLU A 422 -27.93 -6.94 -2.19
CA GLU A 422 -28.07 -7.04 -3.64
C GLU A 422 -26.87 -6.45 -4.40
N GLU A 423 -26.28 -5.39 -3.87
CA GLU A 423 -25.14 -4.69 -4.49
C GLU A 423 -23.82 -5.18 -3.88
N PRO A 424 -22.88 -5.71 -4.70
CA PRO A 424 -21.61 -6.24 -4.21
C PRO A 424 -20.64 -5.14 -3.76
N ILE A 425 -20.86 -3.90 -4.20
CA ILE A 425 -20.07 -2.71 -3.81
C ILE A 425 -20.93 -1.90 -2.85
N ILE A 426 -20.38 -1.62 -1.68
CA ILE A 426 -21.13 -1.00 -0.61
C ILE A 426 -21.10 0.52 -0.79
N THR A 427 -22.27 1.10 -1.00
CA THR A 427 -22.42 2.54 -1.30
C THR A 427 -23.20 3.29 -0.22
N ASP A 428 -24.06 2.61 0.52
CA ASP A 428 -24.87 3.17 1.60
C ASP A 428 -24.16 3.12 2.95
N VAL A 429 -24.21 4.22 3.71
CA VAL A 429 -23.49 4.37 4.98
C VAL A 429 -23.97 3.38 6.04
N THR A 430 -25.26 3.08 6.07
CA THR A 430 -25.85 2.12 7.03
C THR A 430 -25.32 0.71 6.74
N LYS A 431 -25.25 0.35 5.45
CA LYS A 431 -24.66 -0.92 4.99
C LYS A 431 -23.17 -0.98 5.29
N VAL A 432 -22.44 0.14 5.17
CA VAL A 432 -21.01 0.22 5.58
C VAL A 432 -20.86 -0.11 7.06
N VAL A 433 -21.65 0.51 7.94
CA VAL A 433 -21.61 0.22 9.39
C VAL A 433 -21.91 -1.25 9.67
N ARG A 434 -22.95 -1.80 9.03
CA ARG A 434 -23.31 -3.22 9.14
C ARG A 434 -22.16 -4.13 8.71
N THR A 435 -21.51 -3.86 7.57
CA THR A 435 -20.39 -4.65 7.07
C THR A 435 -19.16 -4.56 7.98
N LEU A 436 -18.81 -3.37 8.49
CA LEU A 436 -17.69 -3.19 9.41
C LEU A 436 -17.91 -3.94 10.73
N ASN A 437 -19.15 -3.93 11.27
CA ASN A 437 -19.49 -4.72 12.45
C ASN A 437 -19.43 -6.21 12.17
N SER A 438 -19.93 -6.68 11.01
CA SER A 438 -19.79 -8.05 10.54
C SER A 438 -18.32 -8.50 10.46
N LEU A 439 -17.44 -7.65 9.92
CA LEU A 439 -16.00 -7.92 9.89
C LEU A 439 -15.39 -8.02 11.30
N CYS A 440 -15.90 -7.26 12.27
CA CYS A 440 -15.48 -7.41 13.67
C CYS A 440 -15.88 -8.77 14.24
N VAL A 441 -17.10 -9.26 13.95
CA VAL A 441 -17.56 -10.61 14.36
C VAL A 441 -16.71 -11.69 13.69
N LEU A 442 -16.46 -11.56 12.38
CA LEU A 442 -15.57 -12.49 11.67
C LEU A 442 -14.16 -12.50 12.25
N MET A 443 -13.63 -11.34 12.60
CA MET A 443 -12.31 -11.23 13.24
C MET A 443 -12.27 -12.02 14.54
N ASP A 444 -13.28 -11.88 15.39
CA ASP A 444 -13.35 -12.59 16.68
C ASP A 444 -13.49 -14.10 16.47
N SER A 445 -14.33 -14.55 15.54
CA SER A 445 -14.48 -15.98 15.21
C SER A 445 -13.17 -16.58 14.68
N ARG A 446 -12.44 -15.85 13.86
CA ARG A 446 -11.12 -16.27 13.38
C ARG A 446 -10.09 -16.36 14.51
N TYR A 447 -10.13 -15.47 15.50
CA TYR A 447 -9.29 -15.56 16.69
C TYR A 447 -9.59 -16.82 17.50
N ASP A 448 -10.85 -17.21 17.65
CA ASP A 448 -11.23 -18.45 18.31
C ASP A 448 -10.70 -19.67 17.58
N LEU A 449 -10.77 -19.69 16.25
CA LEU A 449 -10.19 -20.76 15.42
C LEU A 449 -8.66 -20.79 15.53
N LEU A 450 -7.97 -19.63 15.51
CA LEU A 450 -6.52 -19.56 15.74
C LEU A 450 -6.14 -20.14 17.12
N LYS A 451 -6.92 -19.80 18.16
CA LYS A 451 -6.72 -20.30 19.53
C LYS A 451 -6.90 -21.82 19.59
N LYS A 452 -7.97 -22.36 19.00
CA LYS A 452 -8.21 -23.82 18.91
C LYS A 452 -7.08 -24.52 18.16
N ALA A 453 -6.58 -23.93 17.08
CA ALA A 453 -5.47 -24.48 16.29
C ALA A 453 -4.08 -24.29 16.94
N GLY A 454 -3.95 -23.49 18.02
CA GLY A 454 -2.69 -23.12 18.60
C GLY A 454 -1.79 -22.35 17.61
N ALA A 455 -2.36 -21.57 16.69
CA ALA A 455 -1.66 -20.79 15.69
C ALA A 455 -1.60 -19.31 16.09
N ARG A 456 -0.50 -18.63 15.74
CA ARG A 456 -0.29 -17.22 16.08
C ARG A 456 -0.82 -16.25 15.03
N ASN A 457 -0.99 -16.71 13.80
CA ASN A 457 -1.46 -15.91 12.67
C ASN A 457 -2.05 -16.80 11.59
N ILE A 458 -2.76 -16.16 10.64
CA ILE A 458 -3.44 -16.81 9.52
C ILE A 458 -2.49 -17.68 8.67
N LYS A 459 -1.25 -17.26 8.47
CA LYS A 459 -0.26 -18.03 7.67
C LYS A 459 0.07 -19.35 8.33
N GLU A 460 0.37 -19.33 9.64
CA GLU A 460 0.62 -20.55 10.42
C GLU A 460 -0.61 -21.45 10.49
N TYR A 461 -1.80 -20.85 10.66
CA TYR A 461 -3.06 -21.57 10.67
C TYR A 461 -3.33 -22.28 9.33
N ASN A 462 -3.27 -21.56 8.22
CA ASN A 462 -3.47 -22.11 6.89
C ASN A 462 -2.43 -23.19 6.55
N GLN A 463 -1.18 -23.03 6.99
CA GLN A 463 -0.15 -24.06 6.84
C GLN A 463 -0.49 -25.34 7.63
N LYS A 464 -1.03 -25.21 8.85
CA LYS A 464 -1.49 -26.35 9.64
C LYS A 464 -2.71 -27.02 8.99
N TYR A 465 -3.63 -26.24 8.44
CA TYR A 465 -4.81 -26.73 7.71
C TYR A 465 -4.39 -27.52 6.47
N ILE A 466 -3.56 -26.94 5.61
CA ILE A 466 -3.05 -27.58 4.39
C ILE A 466 -2.35 -28.91 4.70
N ASN A 467 -1.61 -29.00 5.80
CA ASN A 467 -0.87 -30.18 6.22
C ASN A 467 -1.72 -31.17 7.05
N HIS A 468 -3.05 -31.09 7.04
CA HIS A 468 -3.97 -31.96 7.81
C HIS A 468 -3.70 -32.01 9.33
N LYS A 469 -3.10 -30.96 9.90
CA LYS A 469 -2.84 -30.89 11.35
C LYS A 469 -4.03 -30.38 12.16
N LEU A 470 -5.11 -29.95 11.49
CA LEU A 470 -6.33 -29.46 12.10
C LEU A 470 -7.49 -30.41 11.81
N LYS A 471 -8.35 -30.65 12.81
CA LYS A 471 -9.52 -31.52 12.65
C LYS A 471 -10.67 -30.72 12.01
N LEU A 472 -11.16 -31.18 10.89
CA LEU A 472 -12.32 -30.58 10.21
C LEU A 472 -13.57 -30.60 11.07
N THR A 473 -13.71 -31.61 11.96
CA THR A 473 -14.83 -31.74 12.92
C THR A 473 -14.91 -30.59 13.92
N ASP A 474 -13.81 -29.86 14.15
CA ASP A 474 -13.74 -28.75 15.09
C ASP A 474 -14.11 -27.39 14.42
N GLY A 475 -14.62 -27.45 13.18
CA GLY A 475 -15.01 -26.28 12.40
C GLY A 475 -13.86 -25.54 11.74
N HIS A 476 -12.69 -26.20 11.58
CA HIS A 476 -11.56 -25.60 10.89
C HIS A 476 -11.78 -25.59 9.38
N GLU A 477 -11.53 -24.44 8.76
CA GLU A 477 -11.61 -24.20 7.32
C GLU A 477 -10.40 -23.39 6.85
N TYR A 478 -10.16 -23.37 5.53
CA TYR A 478 -9.12 -22.49 4.98
C TYR A 478 -9.56 -21.04 5.10
N MET A 479 -8.71 -20.19 5.67
CA MET A 479 -9.00 -18.77 5.83
C MET A 479 -8.44 -17.95 4.66
N PRO A 480 -9.27 -17.37 3.78
CA PRO A 480 -8.78 -16.39 2.80
C PRO A 480 -8.37 -15.09 3.48
N TYR A 481 -7.40 -14.39 2.89
CA TYR A 481 -7.15 -13.00 3.25
C TYR A 481 -8.32 -12.12 2.84
N ILE A 482 -8.64 -11.12 3.65
CA ILE A 482 -9.68 -10.12 3.34
C ILE A 482 -9.03 -8.75 3.26
N VAL A 483 -9.25 -8.05 2.15
CA VAL A 483 -8.77 -6.68 1.96
C VAL A 483 -9.98 -5.75 1.81
N VAL A 484 -10.16 -4.90 2.79
CA VAL A 484 -11.21 -3.86 2.81
C VAL A 484 -10.63 -2.59 2.20
N ILE A 485 -11.29 -2.03 1.19
CA ILE A 485 -10.84 -0.82 0.52
C ILE A 485 -11.97 0.21 0.55
N ILE A 486 -11.69 1.37 1.14
CA ILE A 486 -12.61 2.50 1.25
C ILE A 486 -12.08 3.64 0.36
N ASP A 487 -12.84 4.04 -0.67
CA ASP A 487 -12.43 5.09 -1.59
C ASP A 487 -12.42 6.49 -0.95
N GLU A 488 -13.47 6.84 -0.22
CA GLU A 488 -13.57 8.15 0.43
C GLU A 488 -13.99 8.03 1.91
N PHE A 489 -13.00 7.84 2.75
CA PHE A 489 -13.20 7.73 4.19
C PHE A 489 -13.76 9.01 4.82
N GLY A 490 -13.42 10.17 4.23
CA GLY A 490 -13.88 11.46 4.73
C GLY A 490 -15.40 11.60 4.71
N ASP A 491 -16.06 11.11 3.67
CA ASP A 491 -17.53 11.19 3.55
C ASP A 491 -18.23 10.29 4.58
N LEU A 492 -17.66 9.12 4.86
CA LEU A 492 -18.18 8.21 5.89
C LEU A 492 -18.07 8.80 7.30
N ILE A 493 -16.91 9.37 7.65
CA ILE A 493 -16.70 10.01 8.97
C ILE A 493 -17.60 11.24 9.15
N MET A 494 -17.82 12.01 8.11
CA MET A 494 -18.69 13.18 8.17
C MET A 494 -20.17 12.82 8.34
N THR A 495 -20.58 11.63 7.87
CA THR A 495 -21.98 11.19 7.92
C THR A 495 -22.29 10.36 9.15
N ALA A 496 -21.50 9.33 9.45
CA ALA A 496 -21.75 8.38 10.55
C ALA A 496 -20.76 8.50 11.72
N GLY A 497 -19.73 9.33 11.59
CA GLY A 497 -18.82 9.67 12.70
C GLY A 497 -18.28 8.45 13.44
N LYS A 498 -18.65 8.33 14.73
CA LYS A 498 -18.14 7.27 15.61
C LYS A 498 -18.61 5.86 15.25
N GLU A 499 -19.77 5.71 14.61
CA GLU A 499 -20.31 4.39 14.22
C GLU A 499 -19.40 3.70 13.20
N VAL A 500 -18.72 4.47 12.36
CA VAL A 500 -17.72 3.97 11.39
C VAL A 500 -16.32 3.96 12.02
N GLU A 501 -15.95 4.99 12.81
CA GLU A 501 -14.60 5.10 13.38
C GLU A 501 -14.27 3.96 14.34
N LEU A 502 -15.22 3.55 15.20
CA LEU A 502 -14.99 2.52 16.22
C LEU A 502 -14.66 1.14 15.63
N PRO A 503 -15.49 0.57 14.71
CA PRO A 503 -15.14 -0.72 14.09
C PRO A 503 -13.87 -0.64 13.25
N ILE A 504 -13.62 0.46 12.53
CA ILE A 504 -12.36 0.65 11.79
C ILE A 504 -11.16 0.63 12.75
N ALA A 505 -11.21 1.35 13.86
CA ALA A 505 -10.14 1.36 14.84
C ALA A 505 -9.91 -0.05 15.44
N ARG A 506 -10.98 -0.80 15.74
CA ARG A 506 -10.90 -2.16 16.26
C ARG A 506 -10.25 -3.12 15.27
N ILE A 507 -10.70 -3.10 14.01
CA ILE A 507 -10.10 -3.89 12.92
C ILE A 507 -8.63 -3.52 12.75
N ALA A 508 -8.31 -2.22 12.68
CA ALA A 508 -6.94 -1.77 12.47
C ALA A 508 -5.97 -2.14 13.62
N GLN A 509 -6.46 -2.29 14.84
CA GLN A 509 -5.65 -2.72 15.98
C GLN A 509 -5.43 -4.23 16.04
N LEU A 510 -6.43 -5.02 15.69
CA LEU A 510 -6.45 -6.45 16.00
C LEU A 510 -6.40 -7.35 14.75
N ALA A 511 -6.90 -6.93 13.60
CA ALA A 511 -7.20 -7.84 12.50
C ALA A 511 -5.99 -8.39 11.72
N ARG A 512 -4.79 -7.85 11.93
CA ARG A 512 -3.56 -8.29 11.24
C ARG A 512 -3.31 -9.79 11.37
N ALA A 513 -3.44 -10.33 12.57
CA ALA A 513 -3.13 -11.73 12.83
C ALA A 513 -4.12 -12.70 12.15
N VAL A 514 -5.35 -12.25 11.94
CA VAL A 514 -6.43 -13.04 11.32
C VAL A 514 -6.57 -12.78 9.81
N GLY A 515 -5.66 -12.01 9.21
CA GLY A 515 -5.58 -11.79 7.76
C GLY A 515 -6.65 -10.86 7.21
N ILE A 516 -7.16 -9.92 8.00
CA ILE A 516 -8.02 -8.84 7.53
C ILE A 516 -7.19 -7.56 7.47
N HIS A 517 -7.12 -6.96 6.29
CA HIS A 517 -6.33 -5.78 6.00
C HIS A 517 -7.22 -4.66 5.50
N MET A 518 -6.86 -3.41 5.79
CA MET A 518 -7.68 -2.27 5.43
C MET A 518 -6.86 -1.20 4.70
N ILE A 519 -7.44 -0.69 3.62
CA ILE A 519 -6.92 0.45 2.86
C ILE A 519 -7.99 1.53 2.93
N ILE A 520 -7.68 2.65 3.58
CA ILE A 520 -8.58 3.79 3.63
C ILE A 520 -8.02 4.91 2.77
N ALA A 521 -8.85 5.46 1.90
CA ALA A 521 -8.46 6.56 1.05
C ALA A 521 -9.32 7.81 1.31
N THR A 522 -8.76 9.00 1.06
CA THR A 522 -9.49 10.26 1.17
C THR A 522 -8.90 11.34 0.28
N GLN A 523 -9.76 12.18 -0.27
CA GLN A 523 -9.39 13.41 -0.99
C GLN A 523 -9.35 14.63 -0.05
N ARG A 524 -9.78 14.47 1.21
CA ARG A 524 -9.86 15.54 2.23
C ARG A 524 -8.94 15.24 3.40
N PRO A 525 -7.62 15.48 3.28
CA PRO A 525 -6.65 15.16 4.32
C PRO A 525 -6.65 16.18 5.46
N THR A 526 -7.78 16.30 6.16
CA THR A 526 -7.93 17.17 7.34
C THR A 526 -7.69 16.42 8.63
N THR A 527 -7.31 17.12 9.69
CA THR A 527 -7.07 16.53 11.01
C THR A 527 -8.34 15.96 11.67
N SER A 528 -9.52 16.41 11.25
CA SER A 528 -10.81 15.86 11.66
C SER A 528 -11.11 14.50 11.03
N ILE A 529 -10.53 14.18 9.88
CA ILE A 529 -10.68 12.91 9.17
C ILE A 529 -9.50 11.99 9.48
N ILE A 530 -8.27 12.47 9.31
CA ILE A 530 -7.04 11.73 9.63
C ILE A 530 -6.64 12.05 11.06
N THR A 531 -7.33 11.42 12.01
CA THR A 531 -7.09 11.60 13.45
C THR A 531 -5.79 10.93 13.90
N GLY A 532 -5.32 11.28 15.12
CA GLY A 532 -4.17 10.61 15.71
C GLY A 532 -4.36 9.10 15.86
N ASN A 533 -5.58 8.66 16.18
CA ASN A 533 -5.96 7.26 16.28
C ASN A 533 -5.80 6.51 14.95
N ILE A 534 -6.28 7.10 13.85
CA ILE A 534 -6.12 6.54 12.49
C ILE A 534 -4.63 6.44 12.16
N LYS A 535 -3.84 7.49 12.37
CA LYS A 535 -2.40 7.49 12.08
C LYS A 535 -1.62 6.44 12.88
N ALA A 536 -1.99 6.20 14.13
CA ALA A 536 -1.33 5.19 14.97
C ALA A 536 -1.55 3.76 14.47
N ASN A 537 -2.72 3.48 13.88
CA ASN A 537 -3.12 2.15 13.45
C ASN A 537 -2.85 1.89 11.94
N PHE A 538 -2.57 2.94 11.16
CA PHE A 538 -2.23 2.86 9.73
C PHE A 538 -0.76 3.25 9.52
N PRO A 539 0.18 2.30 9.70
CA PRO A 539 1.61 2.58 9.62
C PRO A 539 2.09 2.83 8.19
N GLY A 540 1.44 2.23 7.20
CA GLY A 540 1.68 2.50 5.79
C GLY A 540 0.89 3.71 5.34
N ARG A 541 1.56 4.69 4.70
CA ARG A 541 0.90 5.91 4.23
C ARG A 541 1.38 6.29 2.84
N ILE A 542 0.43 6.58 1.98
CA ILE A 542 0.67 7.09 0.63
C ILE A 542 0.07 8.49 0.55
N ALA A 543 0.89 9.46 0.16
CA ALA A 543 0.44 10.79 -0.17
C ALA A 543 0.72 11.08 -1.64
N PHE A 544 -0.32 11.20 -2.44
CA PHE A 544 -0.28 11.85 -3.75
C PHE A 544 -0.16 13.36 -3.57
N LYS A 545 -0.03 14.11 -4.65
CA LYS A 545 0.05 15.56 -4.58
C LYS A 545 -1.12 16.14 -3.79
N VAL A 546 -0.80 17.04 -2.87
CA VAL A 546 -1.77 17.87 -2.11
C VAL A 546 -1.46 19.34 -2.34
N THR A 547 -2.43 20.21 -2.09
CA THR A 547 -2.30 21.66 -2.30
C THR A 547 -1.50 22.34 -1.21
N SER A 548 -1.58 21.84 0.03
CA SER A 548 -1.01 22.51 1.19
C SER A 548 0.10 21.66 1.86
N ALA A 549 1.13 22.33 2.36
CA ALA A 549 2.13 21.71 3.23
C ALA A 549 1.52 21.20 4.55
N ILE A 550 0.37 21.77 4.98
CA ILE A 550 -0.36 21.33 6.17
C ILE A 550 -1.00 19.96 5.89
N ASP A 551 -1.60 19.77 4.70
CA ASP A 551 -2.18 18.48 4.31
C ASP A 551 -1.12 17.40 4.25
N SER A 552 0.07 17.72 3.69
CA SER A 552 1.21 16.81 3.70
C SER A 552 1.59 16.38 5.12
N LYS A 553 1.65 17.32 6.08
CA LYS A 553 1.92 17.00 7.48
C LYS A 553 0.80 16.19 8.12
N THR A 554 -0.44 16.42 7.75
CA THR A 554 -1.58 15.64 8.25
C THR A 554 -1.46 14.18 7.84
N ILE A 555 -1.02 13.90 6.61
CA ILE A 555 -0.87 12.53 6.09
C ILE A 555 0.44 11.89 6.59
N LEU A 556 1.57 12.56 6.33
CA LEU A 556 2.92 11.98 6.46
C LEU A 556 3.69 12.42 7.73
N ASP A 557 3.11 13.27 8.57
CA ASP A 557 3.78 13.95 9.69
C ASP A 557 4.97 14.82 9.23
N ARG A 558 5.11 15.07 7.93
CA ARG A 558 6.16 15.90 7.30
C ARG A 558 5.70 16.55 5.99
N THR A 559 6.38 17.59 5.58
CA THR A 559 6.15 18.25 4.30
C THR A 559 6.74 17.46 3.13
N GLY A 560 6.32 17.76 1.91
CA GLY A 560 6.87 17.20 0.68
C GLY A 560 5.81 16.72 -0.31
N ALA A 561 4.61 16.30 0.12
CA ALA A 561 3.56 15.90 -0.81
C ALA A 561 2.96 17.09 -1.59
N ASN A 562 3.08 18.31 -1.08
CA ASN A 562 2.70 19.53 -1.79
C ASN A 562 3.67 19.90 -2.94
N GLN A 563 4.89 19.36 -2.90
CA GLN A 563 5.95 19.59 -3.90
C GLN A 563 5.97 18.53 -5.01
N LEU A 564 5.08 17.55 -4.95
CA LEU A 564 4.95 16.52 -5.98
C LEU A 564 4.44 17.12 -7.29
N ILE A 565 4.74 16.45 -8.40
CA ILE A 565 4.31 16.89 -9.74
C ILE A 565 2.80 16.68 -9.91
N GLY A 566 2.25 15.60 -9.31
CA GLY A 566 0.89 15.12 -9.56
C GLY A 566 0.89 13.96 -10.56
N ARG A 567 -0.27 13.63 -11.13
CA ARG A 567 -0.39 12.56 -12.14
C ARG A 567 0.19 11.21 -11.68
N GLY A 568 -0.09 10.83 -10.44
CA GLY A 568 0.39 9.57 -9.88
C GLY A 568 1.74 9.65 -9.18
N ASP A 569 2.40 10.80 -9.15
CA ASP A 569 3.59 11.01 -8.33
C ASP A 569 3.20 11.03 -6.85
N MET A 570 3.83 10.19 -6.05
CA MET A 570 3.45 9.97 -4.65
C MET A 570 4.65 9.78 -3.73
N LEU A 571 4.43 10.03 -2.46
CA LEU A 571 5.33 9.67 -1.37
C LEU A 571 4.74 8.49 -0.60
N TYR A 572 5.49 7.41 -0.51
CA TYR A 572 5.18 6.28 0.34
C TYR A 572 5.99 6.37 1.63
N LEU A 573 5.32 6.27 2.77
CA LEU A 573 5.94 6.27 4.10
C LEU A 573 5.55 5.01 4.87
N CYS A 574 6.55 4.27 5.31
CA CYS A 574 6.41 3.20 6.31
C CYS A 574 7.68 3.18 7.15
N GLY A 575 7.61 3.71 8.34
CA GLY A 575 8.79 3.98 9.19
C GLY A 575 9.24 5.44 9.11
N ASN A 576 10.55 5.70 9.05
CA ASN A 576 11.09 7.04 9.26
C ASN A 576 11.23 7.88 7.99
N GLU A 577 11.39 7.26 6.81
CA GLU A 577 11.75 7.98 5.59
C GLU A 577 10.75 7.71 4.46
N PRO A 578 10.26 8.77 3.79
CA PRO A 578 9.40 8.61 2.64
C PRO A 578 10.21 8.23 1.40
N VAL A 579 9.68 7.29 0.64
CA VAL A 579 10.17 6.93 -0.69
C VAL A 579 9.28 7.59 -1.73
N ARG A 580 9.88 8.29 -2.70
CA ARG A 580 9.13 8.84 -3.84
C ARG A 580 8.96 7.77 -4.90
N VAL A 581 7.73 7.61 -5.36
CA VAL A 581 7.35 6.57 -6.31
C VAL A 581 6.41 7.19 -7.35
N GLN A 582 6.68 6.94 -8.62
CA GLN A 582 5.70 7.18 -9.67
C GLN A 582 4.74 5.99 -9.73
N CYS A 583 3.45 6.25 -9.48
CA CYS A 583 2.42 5.23 -9.48
C CYS A 583 2.31 4.55 -10.83
N ALA A 584 2.12 3.23 -10.82
CA ALA A 584 1.80 2.48 -12.02
C ALA A 584 0.42 2.89 -12.54
N PHE A 585 0.37 3.22 -13.82
CA PHE A 585 -0.87 3.62 -14.50
C PHE A 585 -1.59 2.38 -15.02
N VAL A 586 -2.86 2.29 -14.69
CA VAL A 586 -3.81 1.31 -15.23
C VAL A 586 -5.09 2.05 -15.60
N ASP A 587 -5.54 1.87 -16.82
CA ASP A 587 -6.72 2.53 -17.37
C ASP A 587 -7.99 1.72 -17.12
N THR A 588 -9.16 2.37 -17.12
CA THR A 588 -10.46 1.71 -16.92
C THR A 588 -10.72 0.58 -17.93
N PRO A 589 -10.46 0.76 -19.24
CA PRO A 589 -10.60 -0.33 -20.21
C PRO A 589 -9.70 -1.53 -19.93
N GLU A 590 -8.53 -1.34 -19.33
CA GLU A 590 -7.65 -2.45 -18.91
C GLU A 590 -8.29 -3.24 -17.77
N ILE A 591 -8.85 -2.53 -16.79
CA ILE A 591 -9.55 -3.14 -15.66
C ILE A 591 -10.78 -3.91 -16.13
N GLU A 592 -11.54 -3.37 -17.09
CA GLU A 592 -12.69 -4.04 -17.68
C GLU A 592 -12.29 -5.37 -18.35
N ARG A 593 -11.23 -5.38 -19.17
CA ARG A 593 -10.71 -6.61 -19.79
C ARG A 593 -10.24 -7.64 -18.76
N ILE A 594 -9.58 -7.19 -17.69
CA ILE A 594 -9.16 -8.06 -16.59
C ILE A 594 -10.37 -8.67 -15.89
N ASN A 595 -11.38 -7.86 -15.57
CA ASN A 595 -12.58 -8.31 -14.90
C ASN A 595 -13.40 -9.29 -15.77
N GLU A 596 -13.51 -9.03 -17.07
CA GLU A 596 -14.15 -9.91 -18.02
C GLU A 596 -13.42 -11.26 -18.10
N TYR A 597 -12.11 -11.24 -18.24
CA TYR A 597 -11.28 -12.46 -18.22
C TYR A 597 -11.47 -13.27 -16.93
N ILE A 598 -11.46 -12.61 -15.77
CA ILE A 598 -11.70 -13.27 -14.47
C ILE A 598 -13.11 -13.84 -14.42
N CYS A 599 -14.11 -13.14 -14.93
CA CYS A 599 -15.51 -13.57 -14.94
C CYS A 599 -15.70 -14.88 -15.70
N GLU A 600 -14.99 -15.10 -16.78
CA GLU A 600 -15.02 -16.31 -17.60
C GLU A 600 -14.31 -17.51 -16.95
N GLN A 601 -13.45 -17.28 -15.95
CA GLN A 601 -12.72 -18.36 -15.28
C GLN A 601 -13.61 -19.13 -14.30
N PRO A 602 -13.31 -20.43 -14.04
CA PRO A 602 -13.97 -21.17 -12.99
C PRO A 602 -13.71 -20.53 -11.62
N GLY A 603 -14.74 -20.45 -10.79
CA GLY A 603 -14.65 -19.83 -9.47
C GLY A 603 -15.96 -19.91 -8.72
N PRO A 604 -16.04 -19.36 -7.51
CA PRO A 604 -17.29 -19.27 -6.74
C PRO A 604 -18.41 -18.62 -7.54
N ILE A 605 -19.62 -19.06 -7.33
CA ILE A 605 -20.83 -18.58 -8.01
C ILE A 605 -21.42 -17.38 -7.24
N GLU A 606 -21.20 -17.35 -5.93
CA GLU A 606 -21.70 -16.32 -5.02
C GLU A 606 -20.53 -15.66 -4.27
N PRO A 607 -20.66 -14.41 -3.83
CA PRO A 607 -19.70 -13.76 -2.95
C PRO A 607 -19.52 -14.58 -1.67
N MET A 608 -18.37 -14.42 -1.00
CA MET A 608 -18.17 -14.99 0.33
C MET A 608 -19.11 -14.32 1.32
N GLU A 609 -19.96 -15.11 2.01
CA GLU A 609 -20.82 -14.58 3.04
C GLU A 609 -20.02 -14.15 4.28
N LEU A 610 -20.29 -12.94 4.75
CA LEU A 610 -19.84 -12.44 6.03
C LEU A 610 -20.86 -12.77 7.12
N PRO A 611 -20.47 -13.02 8.37
CA PRO A 611 -21.40 -13.30 9.44
C PRO A 611 -22.34 -12.10 9.69
N GLU A 612 -23.57 -12.36 10.06
CA GLU A 612 -24.46 -11.28 10.49
C GLU A 612 -23.84 -10.55 11.69
N PRO A 613 -23.81 -9.21 11.68
CA PRO A 613 -23.38 -8.48 12.84
C PRO A 613 -24.32 -8.83 14.01
N ALA A 614 -23.75 -9.07 15.19
CA ALA A 614 -24.57 -9.15 16.39
C ALA A 614 -25.37 -7.85 16.47
N ASN A 615 -26.68 -7.95 16.38
CA ASN A 615 -27.55 -6.81 16.52
C ASN A 615 -27.28 -6.20 17.90
N ASP A 616 -26.51 -5.13 17.95
CA ASP A 616 -26.60 -4.15 19.03
C ASP A 616 -27.97 -3.47 18.85
N GLU A 617 -29.04 -4.17 19.24
CA GLU A 617 -30.37 -3.59 19.41
C GLU A 617 -30.33 -2.61 20.58
N GLY A 618 -29.70 -1.51 20.33
CA GLY A 618 -29.56 -0.38 21.24
C GLY A 618 -29.72 0.95 20.54
N SER A 619 -30.66 1.05 19.55
CA SER A 619 -31.19 2.35 19.12
C SER A 619 -32.43 2.17 18.23
N ALA A 620 -33.55 2.65 18.77
CA ALA A 620 -34.76 3.12 18.11
C ALA A 620 -35.60 2.15 17.25
N GLY A 621 -36.69 1.62 17.86
CA GLY A 621 -38.00 1.66 17.24
C GLY A 621 -38.24 0.79 16.00
N GLY A 622 -38.41 -0.51 16.18
CA GLY A 622 -38.95 -1.37 15.14
C GLY A 622 -39.48 -2.67 15.77
N SER A 623 -40.81 -2.80 15.84
CA SER A 623 -41.53 -3.97 16.27
C SER A 623 -41.16 -5.19 15.43
N GLY A 624 -40.29 -6.05 15.92
CA GLY A 624 -39.96 -7.35 15.33
C GLY A 624 -39.99 -8.43 16.40
N SER A 625 -40.71 -9.50 16.13
CA SER A 625 -40.97 -10.64 17.00
C SER A 625 -39.73 -11.25 17.61
N ILE A 626 -39.58 -11.16 18.91
CA ILE A 626 -38.54 -11.84 19.69
C ILE A 626 -38.80 -13.35 19.60
N SER A 627 -37.85 -14.08 19.04
CA SER A 627 -37.89 -15.56 19.05
C SER A 627 -37.74 -16.03 20.49
N ALA A 628 -38.62 -16.94 20.91
CA ALA A 628 -38.75 -17.49 22.26
C ALA A 628 -37.50 -18.25 22.78
N ARG A 629 -36.35 -18.10 22.16
CA ARG A 629 -35.12 -18.85 22.46
C ARG A 629 -34.06 -18.15 23.34
N GLU A 630 -34.24 -16.86 23.63
CA GLU A 630 -33.25 -16.12 24.43
C GLU A 630 -33.91 -15.20 25.47
N LEU A 631 -34.74 -15.80 26.36
CA LEU A 631 -35.20 -15.05 27.52
C LEU A 631 -34.05 -14.87 28.53
N ASP A 632 -33.94 -13.67 29.10
CA ASP A 632 -32.97 -13.41 30.17
C ASP A 632 -33.25 -14.37 31.34
N PRO A 633 -32.20 -14.94 31.96
CA PRO A 633 -32.36 -15.85 33.11
C PRO A 633 -33.22 -15.30 34.25
N PHE A 634 -33.35 -13.99 34.39
CA PHE A 634 -34.21 -13.34 35.39
C PHE A 634 -35.59 -12.99 34.88
N PHE A 635 -35.98 -13.41 33.65
CA PHE A 635 -37.24 -13.02 33.04
C PHE A 635 -38.46 -13.46 33.89
N GLU A 636 -38.46 -14.69 34.29
CA GLU A 636 -39.57 -15.29 35.05
C GLU A 636 -39.74 -14.65 36.43
N GLU A 637 -38.60 -14.43 37.14
CA GLU A 637 -38.59 -13.79 38.47
C GLU A 637 -38.96 -12.30 38.38
N ALA A 638 -38.52 -11.61 37.32
CA ALA A 638 -38.84 -10.21 37.10
C ALA A 638 -40.30 -10.01 36.68
N ALA A 639 -40.84 -10.90 35.84
CA ALA A 639 -42.26 -10.90 35.48
C ALA A 639 -43.15 -11.10 36.72
N HIS A 640 -42.85 -12.09 37.55
CA HIS A 640 -43.52 -12.30 38.82
C HIS A 640 -43.46 -11.06 39.76
N ALA A 641 -42.31 -10.41 39.82
CA ALA A 641 -42.12 -9.22 40.66
C ALA A 641 -42.97 -8.02 40.16
N ILE A 642 -43.10 -7.84 38.83
CA ILE A 642 -43.91 -6.78 38.22
C ILE A 642 -45.40 -7.04 38.43
N VAL A 643 -45.87 -8.27 38.18
CA VAL A 643 -47.27 -8.65 38.36
C VAL A 643 -47.69 -8.49 39.82
N LEU A 644 -46.85 -8.93 40.77
CA LEU A 644 -47.14 -8.75 42.22
C LEU A 644 -47.11 -7.28 42.68
N SER A 645 -46.27 -6.45 42.12
CA SER A 645 -46.15 -5.04 42.49
C SER A 645 -47.13 -4.14 41.76
N GLN A 646 -47.72 -4.61 40.65
CA GLN A 646 -48.58 -3.85 39.72
C GLN A 646 -47.89 -2.56 39.23
N GLN A 647 -46.55 -2.57 39.13
CA GLN A 647 -45.76 -1.45 38.66
C GLN A 647 -44.70 -1.88 37.66
N GLY A 648 -44.90 -1.56 36.39
CA GLY A 648 -43.96 -1.80 35.31
C GLY A 648 -42.81 -0.78 35.31
N SER A 649 -41.92 -0.83 36.33
CA SER A 649 -40.84 0.15 36.51
C SER A 649 -39.47 -0.49 36.30
N THR A 650 -38.72 -0.01 35.29
CA THR A 650 -37.32 -0.41 35.03
C THR A 650 -36.42 -0.20 36.24
N SER A 651 -36.59 0.90 36.95
CA SER A 651 -35.83 1.21 38.17
C SER A 651 -36.15 0.28 39.35
N MET A 652 -37.33 -0.30 39.42
CA MET A 652 -37.71 -1.30 40.42
C MET A 652 -36.98 -2.61 40.14
N ILE A 653 -36.94 -3.06 38.90
CA ILE A 653 -36.22 -4.26 38.47
C ILE A 653 -34.73 -4.10 38.72
N GLN A 654 -34.16 -2.95 38.32
CA GLN A 654 -32.77 -2.63 38.56
C GLN A 654 -32.36 -2.77 40.04
N ARG A 655 -33.14 -2.22 40.92
CA ARG A 655 -32.86 -2.29 42.37
C ARG A 655 -33.09 -3.67 42.98
N ARG A 656 -34.13 -4.37 42.53
CA ARG A 656 -34.52 -5.65 43.13
C ARG A 656 -33.55 -6.78 42.72
N PHE A 657 -33.07 -6.76 41.47
CA PHE A 657 -32.20 -7.79 40.92
C PHE A 657 -30.74 -7.37 40.91
N SER A 658 -30.40 -6.14 41.36
CA SER A 658 -29.05 -5.59 41.34
C SER A 658 -28.36 -5.62 39.98
N ILE A 659 -29.12 -5.37 38.89
CA ILE A 659 -28.69 -5.40 37.51
C ILE A 659 -28.53 -4.00 36.92
N GLY A 660 -27.71 -3.85 35.87
CA GLY A 660 -27.52 -2.58 35.16
C GLY A 660 -28.80 -2.09 34.47
N TYR A 661 -28.91 -0.77 34.27
CA TYR A 661 -30.07 -0.11 33.66
C TYR A 661 -30.44 -0.73 32.30
N ASN A 662 -29.44 -1.00 31.42
CA ASN A 662 -29.65 -1.57 30.09
C ASN A 662 -30.21 -2.99 30.16
N ARG A 663 -29.81 -3.83 31.11
CA ARG A 663 -30.32 -5.17 31.30
C ARG A 663 -31.76 -5.15 31.87
N ALA A 664 -32.03 -4.23 32.80
CA ALA A 664 -33.37 -4.01 33.29
C ALA A 664 -34.35 -3.50 32.22
N GLY A 665 -33.85 -2.64 31.31
CA GLY A 665 -34.58 -2.20 30.11
C GLY A 665 -34.95 -3.34 29.20
N ARG A 666 -34.01 -4.21 28.83
CA ARG A 666 -34.23 -5.40 27.99
C ARG A 666 -35.25 -6.36 28.61
N LEU A 667 -35.18 -6.57 29.91
CA LEU A 667 -36.18 -7.36 30.61
C LEU A 667 -37.59 -6.76 30.50
N MET A 668 -37.72 -5.45 30.59
CA MET A 668 -38.99 -4.74 30.39
C MET A 668 -39.52 -4.88 28.97
N ASP A 669 -38.65 -4.85 27.98
CA ASP A 669 -38.99 -4.99 26.56
C ASP A 669 -39.41 -6.44 26.24
N GLN A 670 -38.71 -7.43 26.82
CA GLN A 670 -39.13 -8.84 26.74
C GLN A 670 -40.53 -9.09 27.38
N MET A 671 -40.81 -8.41 28.50
CA MET A 671 -42.15 -8.50 29.14
C MET A 671 -43.23 -7.76 28.36
N GLU A 672 -42.90 -6.68 27.64
CA GLU A 672 -43.81 -6.04 26.70
C GLU A 672 -44.13 -6.97 25.53
N ALA A 673 -43.11 -7.59 24.92
CA ALA A 673 -43.29 -8.57 23.87
C ALA A 673 -44.07 -9.81 24.29
N ALA A 674 -43.96 -10.21 25.57
CA ALA A 674 -44.73 -11.28 26.18
C ALA A 674 -46.17 -10.86 26.60
N GLY A 675 -46.53 -9.57 26.42
CA GLY A 675 -47.85 -9.05 26.78
C GLY A 675 -48.08 -8.90 28.29
N ILE A 676 -47.04 -8.89 29.11
CA ILE A 676 -47.10 -8.72 30.57
C ILE A 676 -47.23 -7.25 30.96
N VAL A 677 -46.53 -6.38 30.24
CA VAL A 677 -46.56 -4.92 30.44
C VAL A 677 -46.92 -4.22 29.12
N GLY A 678 -47.52 -3.04 29.24
CA GLY A 678 -47.86 -2.20 28.09
C GLY A 678 -46.66 -1.41 27.56
N ALA A 679 -46.84 -0.73 26.42
CA ALA A 679 -45.83 0.05 25.72
C ALA A 679 -45.24 1.18 26.59
N ALA A 680 -43.97 1.50 26.33
CA ALA A 680 -43.27 2.55 27.05
C ALA A 680 -43.94 3.93 26.87
N GLN A 681 -44.31 4.60 27.96
CA GLN A 681 -44.92 5.92 27.96
C GLN A 681 -43.94 7.00 28.54
N GLY A 682 -42.79 7.12 27.92
CA GLY A 682 -41.76 8.03 28.37
C GLY A 682 -41.15 7.64 29.72
N SER A 683 -41.07 8.54 30.71
CA SER A 683 -40.47 8.28 32.02
C SER A 683 -41.43 7.68 33.04
N LYS A 684 -42.70 7.42 32.66
CA LYS A 684 -43.71 6.81 33.57
C LYS A 684 -43.55 5.29 33.61
N PRO A 685 -43.90 4.64 34.77
CA PRO A 685 -43.96 3.18 34.81
C PRO A 685 -44.94 2.65 33.76
N ARG A 686 -44.59 1.56 33.12
CA ARG A 686 -45.46 0.88 32.13
C ARG A 686 -46.68 0.25 32.84
N GLU A 687 -47.82 0.23 32.20
CA GLU A 687 -49.03 -0.43 32.71
C GLU A 687 -48.83 -1.94 32.71
N VAL A 688 -49.28 -2.61 33.76
CA VAL A 688 -49.26 -4.08 33.86
C VAL A 688 -50.56 -4.60 33.28
N LEU A 689 -50.48 -5.49 32.28
CA LEU A 689 -51.61 -5.98 31.50
C LEU A 689 -52.18 -7.29 32.02
N ILE A 690 -51.47 -7.97 32.96
CA ILE A 690 -51.83 -9.25 33.56
C ILE A 690 -52.06 -9.11 35.04
#